data_853cdd125aa1810263b737bed26e3b1f
#
_entry.id   853cdd125aa1810263b737bed26e3b1f
#
_cell.length_a   1.000
_cell.length_b   1.000
_cell.length_c   1.000
_cell.angle_alpha   90.00
_cell.angle_beta   90.00
_cell.angle_gamma   90.00
#
_symmetry.space_group_name_H-M   'P 1'
#
loop_
_entity.id
_entity.type
_entity.pdbx_description
1 polymer ?
#
loop_
_entity_poly.entity_id
_entity_poly.type
_entity_poly.pdbx_seq_one_letter_code
_entity_poly.pdbx_strand_id
1 'polypeptide(L)'
;ISGGDSSQGLEANRFSDLFLRQFDHFDLRDSEVSFITLSGQRAELAIPQLTWLNGRNRHRAEGQVSLSSLNGQHGVMQVRMDLRDDDGLLNNGKVWLQADDVDVKPWLGEWIQQNMQLETARFSLEGWLTLTKGEFASGDIWLKQGGASWKGENQQHQLSVDNLTAHVTQEKEGWQFAIPDTRITMDGKAWPRGALTLAWMPEQDVGGVANKRSDELRIRASNLDLGAIEGLRSMAAKLSPDLGEIWLATQPSGKIDALALDIPLQATEKTRFQASWKDLAWKQWKLLPGAEHFSGKLEGSVEDGRLTVDMHDARMPYETVFRAPLEIEQGNAVLNWLRNDKGFQLDGRHIDVKAKAVHARGDFRYLQPAGDEPWLGILAGISTNDGSQAWRYFPENLMGKALVDYLSGAIQGGQADNATLVYGGNPHLFPYKHNEGQFQVLVPLHNATFAFQPGWPALKNLDIELNFLNDGLWMKSDNVALGGVTASNLTANIPDYSKEKLLIDADINGPGKAVGPYFEETPLKASLAATLQQLQLDGDVNARLHLDIPLDGEMTTAKGDVRLKNNSLYIKPLESTLKNLSGQFSFENGNLKSEPLTASWFNQPVNIDFSTTEGEKAYQVAVNLNGNWQPSRMDVLPKPIEASVNGVVAWQGKVAIDLPYHSEARYQVDITGDLKNLQSQLPAPLDKQPGQPLPVKLNVDGNLNSFELTGNAGGMNHFNSRWLLNRKLTLDKAIWTTDSRSTPPLPQQSGIELNLPPMDGAEWLALFQKGVGQNVDESAQFPQTITVRTPSLMLGGQQWNNLSIVSQPTANGSKVEAQGREINGTLTMRDNAPWQAAIRYLYYNPASASGKNSPAETSPLSKTSRVDFSGWPDLQLRCAECWLWGQKYGRIDG
;
A
#
# COMPACT_ATOMS: atom_id res chain seq x y z
N ILE A 1 34.71 -22.36 -70.42
CA ILE A 1 34.72 -23.63 -71.16
C ILE A 1 34.87 -24.74 -70.18
N SER A 2 33.77 -25.24 -69.75
CA SER A 2 33.77 -26.42 -68.87
C SER A 2 34.11 -27.62 -69.70
N GLY A 3 35.22 -28.28 -69.42
CA GLY A 3 35.53 -29.57 -70.03
C GLY A 3 34.57 -30.65 -69.60
N GLY A 4 33.47 -30.81 -70.26
CA GLY A 4 32.64 -31.97 -70.18
C GLY A 4 32.96 -32.94 -71.30
N ASP A 5 33.12 -34.15 -70.97
CA ASP A 5 33.40 -35.29 -71.81
C ASP A 5 34.70 -35.29 -72.64
N SER A 6 35.46 -36.33 -72.58
CA SER A 6 36.75 -36.50 -73.22
C SER A 6 36.71 -36.35 -74.74
N SER A 7 35.58 -36.49 -75.36
CA SER A 7 35.42 -36.28 -76.81
C SER A 7 35.21 -34.80 -77.16
N GLN A 8 34.50 -34.04 -76.29
CA GLN A 8 34.33 -32.60 -76.44
C GLN A 8 35.60 -31.86 -76.06
N GLY A 9 36.44 -32.37 -75.18
CA GLY A 9 37.73 -31.85 -74.83
C GLY A 9 38.72 -31.87 -75.92
N LEU A 10 38.72 -32.88 -76.80
CA LEU A 10 39.57 -32.98 -77.98
C LEU A 10 39.19 -31.97 -79.05
N GLU A 11 37.90 -31.75 -79.28
CA GLU A 11 37.38 -30.72 -80.19
C GLU A 11 37.65 -29.30 -79.68
N ALA A 12 37.51 -29.09 -78.45
CA ALA A 12 37.80 -27.81 -77.74
C ALA A 12 39.32 -27.54 -77.87
N ASN A 13 40.17 -28.51 -77.70
CA ASN A 13 41.60 -28.38 -77.88
C ASN A 13 42.04 -28.01 -79.38
N ARG A 14 41.31 -28.54 -80.34
CA ARG A 14 41.55 -28.18 -81.77
C ARG A 14 41.11 -26.73 -82.02
N PHE A 15 39.94 -26.36 -81.50
CA PHE A 15 39.53 -24.96 -81.63
C PHE A 15 40.41 -24.02 -80.85
N SER A 16 40.87 -24.35 -79.68
CA SER A 16 41.79 -23.53 -78.90
C SER A 16 43.12 -23.44 -79.57
N ASP A 17 43.62 -24.50 -80.21
CA ASP A 17 44.81 -24.45 -81.04
C ASP A 17 44.70 -23.47 -82.22
N LEU A 18 43.58 -23.47 -82.88
CA LEU A 18 43.34 -22.59 -84.03
C LEU A 18 43.31 -21.14 -83.63
N PHE A 19 42.56 -20.80 -82.56
CA PHE A 19 42.42 -19.41 -82.10
C PHE A 19 43.56 -18.92 -81.25
N LEU A 20 44.27 -19.76 -80.55
CA LEU A 20 45.33 -19.35 -79.63
C LEU A 20 46.68 -19.43 -80.24
N ARG A 21 46.95 -20.31 -81.26
CA ARG A 21 48.27 -20.57 -81.77
C ARG A 21 48.49 -20.28 -83.25
N GLN A 22 47.45 -20.43 -84.06
CA GLN A 22 47.51 -20.26 -85.47
C GLN A 22 47.21 -18.87 -85.96
N PHE A 23 46.44 -18.10 -85.25
CA PHE A 23 46.19 -16.70 -85.58
C PHE A 23 46.97 -15.77 -84.64
N ASP A 24 47.68 -14.85 -85.19
CA ASP A 24 48.37 -13.78 -84.40
C ASP A 24 47.40 -12.74 -83.94
N HIS A 25 46.22 -12.59 -84.61
CA HIS A 25 45.22 -11.59 -84.38
C HIS A 25 43.93 -12.04 -85.00
N PHE A 26 42.79 -11.90 -84.22
CA PHE A 26 41.48 -12.05 -84.75
C PHE A 26 40.45 -11.17 -84.02
N ASP A 27 39.39 -10.82 -84.71
CA ASP A 27 38.31 -10.03 -84.15
C ASP A 27 37.04 -10.91 -84.10
N LEU A 28 36.37 -10.92 -82.94
CA LEU A 28 35.05 -11.48 -82.87
C LEU A 28 34.09 -10.31 -82.91
N ARG A 29 33.05 -10.47 -83.82
CA ARG A 29 32.00 -9.47 -83.92
C ARG A 29 30.61 -10.22 -83.87
N ASP A 30 29.63 -9.65 -83.17
CA ASP A 30 28.28 -10.17 -83.12
C ASP A 30 28.24 -11.69 -82.86
N SER A 31 29.13 -12.14 -82.01
CA SER A 31 29.28 -13.52 -81.58
C SER A 31 28.56 -13.73 -80.25
N GLU A 32 28.24 -14.99 -79.94
CA GLU A 32 27.54 -15.39 -78.74
C GLU A 32 28.28 -16.56 -78.09
N VAL A 33 28.50 -16.48 -76.77
CA VAL A 33 29.16 -17.50 -75.96
C VAL A 33 28.24 -17.92 -74.83
N SER A 34 27.99 -19.22 -74.73
CA SER A 34 27.19 -19.83 -73.70
C SER A 34 28.09 -20.41 -72.60
N PHE A 35 27.78 -20.16 -71.35
CA PHE A 35 28.54 -20.71 -70.23
C PHE A 35 27.65 -20.99 -69.02
N ILE A 36 28.16 -21.75 -68.07
CA ILE A 36 27.48 -22.06 -66.82
C ILE A 36 27.96 -21.14 -65.72
N THR A 37 27.10 -20.38 -65.08
CA THR A 37 27.41 -19.48 -64.00
C THR A 37 27.81 -20.20 -62.72
N LEU A 38 28.35 -19.48 -61.76
CA LEU A 38 28.69 -19.99 -60.41
C LEU A 38 27.48 -20.58 -59.69
N SER A 39 26.29 -20.09 -59.94
CA SER A 39 25.06 -20.59 -59.42
C SER A 39 24.46 -21.82 -60.16
N GLY A 40 25.20 -22.35 -61.17
CA GLY A 40 24.76 -23.51 -61.94
C GLY A 40 23.79 -23.20 -63.07
N GLN A 41 23.49 -21.94 -63.31
CA GLN A 41 22.60 -21.52 -64.41
C GLN A 41 23.34 -21.29 -65.71
N ARG A 42 22.69 -21.57 -66.80
CA ARG A 42 23.19 -21.35 -68.13
C ARG A 42 22.99 -19.88 -68.52
N ALA A 43 24.07 -19.19 -68.83
CA ALA A 43 24.05 -17.80 -69.26
C ALA A 43 24.69 -17.63 -70.64
N GLU A 44 24.24 -16.61 -71.35
CA GLU A 44 24.74 -16.30 -72.70
C GLU A 44 25.34 -14.91 -72.71
N LEU A 45 26.54 -14.82 -73.26
CA LEU A 45 27.24 -13.56 -73.49
C LEU A 45 27.24 -13.22 -75.01
N ALA A 46 26.67 -12.06 -75.29
CA ALA A 46 26.83 -11.54 -76.68
C ALA A 46 28.18 -10.78 -76.76
N ILE A 47 28.87 -10.99 -77.78
CA ILE A 47 30.19 -10.32 -78.02
C ILE A 47 30.04 -9.40 -79.23
N PRO A 48 29.65 -8.12 -78.99
CA PRO A 48 29.60 -7.15 -80.10
C PRO A 48 30.90 -6.93 -80.78
N GLN A 49 31.98 -6.88 -80.05
CA GLN A 49 33.30 -6.75 -80.53
C GLN A 49 34.34 -7.27 -79.54
N LEU A 50 35.28 -8.05 -79.98
CA LEU A 50 36.46 -8.47 -79.17
C LEU A 50 37.65 -8.63 -80.08
N THR A 51 38.72 -7.93 -79.83
CA THR A 51 39.96 -8.06 -80.49
C THR A 51 40.86 -8.95 -79.68
N TRP A 52 41.38 -10.00 -80.36
CA TRP A 52 42.24 -10.98 -79.71
C TRP A 52 43.64 -10.96 -80.33
N LEU A 53 44.71 -10.90 -79.51
CA LEU A 53 46.08 -10.86 -79.88
C LEU A 53 46.85 -12.04 -79.29
N ASN A 54 47.52 -12.86 -80.13
CA ASN A 54 48.24 -14.02 -79.67
C ASN A 54 49.74 -13.77 -79.74
N GLY A 55 50.49 -13.99 -78.70
CA GLY A 55 51.91 -14.14 -78.60
C GLY A 55 52.26 -15.62 -78.37
N ARG A 56 53.52 -15.90 -78.00
CA ARG A 56 53.96 -17.30 -77.84
C ARG A 56 53.17 -18.05 -76.74
N ASN A 57 53.16 -17.54 -75.55
CA ASN A 57 52.42 -18.10 -74.46
C ASN A 57 51.52 -17.06 -73.81
N ARG A 58 51.33 -15.92 -74.45
CA ARG A 58 50.58 -14.81 -73.90
C ARG A 58 49.44 -14.43 -74.85
N HIS A 59 48.20 -14.34 -74.29
CA HIS A 59 47.05 -14.00 -75.09
C HIS A 59 46.41 -12.76 -74.48
N ARG A 60 46.12 -11.76 -75.27
CA ARG A 60 45.47 -10.53 -74.86
C ARG A 60 44.19 -10.37 -75.65
N ALA A 61 43.15 -9.94 -74.97
CA ALA A 61 41.91 -9.57 -75.56
C ALA A 61 41.42 -8.23 -75.03
N GLU A 62 40.77 -7.46 -75.91
CA GLU A 62 40.16 -6.19 -75.56
C GLU A 62 38.90 -6.00 -76.40
N GLY A 63 37.78 -5.69 -75.75
CA GLY A 63 36.55 -5.48 -76.47
C GLY A 63 35.40 -5.26 -75.58
N GLN A 64 34.20 -5.48 -76.13
CA GLN A 64 32.95 -5.30 -75.46
C GLN A 64 32.17 -6.63 -75.48
N VAL A 65 31.59 -6.97 -74.33
CA VAL A 65 30.65 -8.07 -74.18
C VAL A 65 29.38 -7.50 -73.60
N SER A 66 28.23 -8.06 -73.99
CA SER A 66 26.95 -7.71 -73.50
C SER A 66 26.34 -8.94 -72.83
N LEU A 67 25.83 -8.71 -71.62
CA LEU A 67 24.98 -9.71 -70.95
C LEU A 67 23.67 -9.78 -71.71
N SER A 68 23.44 -10.81 -72.50
CA SER A 68 22.15 -11.06 -73.11
C SER A 68 21.39 -11.95 -72.18
N SER A 69 20.36 -11.39 -71.57
CA SER A 69 19.36 -12.21 -70.93
C SER A 69 18.26 -12.54 -71.95
N LEU A 70 17.52 -13.59 -71.71
CA LEU A 70 16.34 -13.97 -72.50
C LEU A 70 15.30 -12.85 -72.66
N ASN A 71 15.36 -11.79 -71.89
CA ASN A 71 14.39 -10.69 -71.79
C ASN A 71 14.96 -9.32 -72.23
N GLY A 72 16.01 -9.25 -72.99
CA GLY A 72 16.48 -8.02 -73.57
C GLY A 72 17.87 -7.59 -73.05
N GLN A 73 18.44 -6.57 -73.68
CA GLN A 73 19.77 -6.13 -73.42
C GLN A 73 19.91 -5.30 -72.15
N HIS A 74 20.89 -5.61 -71.36
CA HIS A 74 21.04 -4.97 -70.05
C HIS A 74 22.42 -4.53 -69.73
N GLY A 75 23.08 -3.88 -70.66
CA GLY A 75 24.37 -3.23 -70.45
C GLY A 75 25.52 -3.86 -71.22
N VAL A 76 26.45 -3.04 -71.53
CA VAL A 76 27.64 -3.43 -72.22
C VAL A 76 28.82 -3.36 -71.28
N MET A 77 29.60 -4.46 -71.23
CA MET A 77 30.83 -4.49 -70.43
C MET A 77 32.00 -4.38 -71.30
N GLN A 78 32.98 -3.57 -70.91
CA GLN A 78 34.29 -3.58 -71.48
C GLN A 78 35.15 -4.63 -70.83
N VAL A 79 35.85 -5.41 -71.62
CA VAL A 79 36.68 -6.52 -71.13
C VAL A 79 38.11 -6.38 -71.69
N ARG A 80 39.07 -6.58 -70.79
CA ARG A 80 40.50 -6.73 -71.14
C ARG A 80 41.01 -8.00 -70.48
N MET A 81 41.64 -8.84 -71.26
CA MET A 81 42.25 -10.09 -70.78
C MET A 81 43.68 -10.16 -71.12
N ASP A 82 44.49 -10.65 -70.18
CA ASP A 82 45.88 -10.97 -70.36
C ASP A 82 46.16 -12.37 -69.79
N LEU A 83 46.08 -13.35 -70.64
CA LEU A 83 46.12 -14.74 -70.26
C LEU A 83 47.39 -15.43 -70.77
N ARG A 84 47.85 -16.40 -69.97
CA ARG A 84 49.01 -17.23 -70.36
C ARG A 84 48.53 -18.64 -70.65
N ASP A 85 49.15 -19.20 -71.65
CA ASP A 85 48.88 -20.57 -72.06
C ASP A 85 50.03 -21.46 -71.55
N ASP A 86 49.77 -22.04 -70.39
CA ASP A 86 50.59 -23.07 -69.79
C ASP A 86 49.90 -24.41 -70.00
N ASP A 87 50.49 -25.36 -70.67
CA ASP A 87 49.96 -26.69 -70.99
C ASP A 87 48.80 -26.70 -71.98
N GLY A 88 48.69 -25.78 -72.88
CA GLY A 88 47.78 -25.80 -73.99
C GLY A 88 46.37 -25.27 -73.77
N LEU A 89 46.08 -24.70 -72.59
CA LEU A 89 44.84 -24.06 -72.25
C LEU A 89 45.12 -22.70 -71.64
N LEU A 90 44.19 -21.79 -71.74
CA LEU A 90 44.24 -20.46 -71.09
C LEU A 90 44.16 -20.61 -69.60
N ASN A 91 45.27 -20.94 -68.96
CA ASN A 91 45.27 -21.38 -67.58
C ASN A 91 45.53 -20.26 -66.56
N ASN A 92 46.33 -19.27 -66.89
CA ASN A 92 46.77 -18.29 -65.93
C ASN A 92 46.69 -16.89 -66.55
N GLY A 93 46.31 -15.93 -65.75
CA GLY A 93 46.25 -14.54 -66.15
C GLY A 93 45.31 -13.67 -65.41
N LYS A 94 45.03 -12.51 -65.96
CA LYS A 94 44.16 -11.50 -65.38
C LYS A 94 43.11 -11.09 -66.41
N VAL A 95 41.90 -10.88 -65.90
CA VAL A 95 40.75 -10.34 -66.61
C VAL A 95 40.31 -9.06 -65.96
N TRP A 96 40.13 -8.00 -66.71
CA TRP A 96 39.58 -6.75 -66.27
C TRP A 96 38.24 -6.55 -66.94
N LEU A 97 37.19 -6.17 -66.08
CA LEU A 97 35.85 -5.89 -66.54
C LEU A 97 35.39 -4.52 -66.07
N GLN A 98 34.69 -3.79 -66.92
CA GLN A 98 34.00 -2.54 -66.54
C GLN A 98 32.63 -2.53 -67.19
N ALA A 99 31.65 -2.19 -66.38
CA ALA A 99 30.27 -2.08 -66.83
C ALA A 99 29.58 -0.92 -66.20
N ASP A 100 28.78 -0.18 -66.95
CA ASP A 100 27.96 0.89 -66.46
C ASP A 100 26.49 0.46 -66.54
N ASP A 101 25.78 0.55 -65.40
CA ASP A 101 24.36 0.28 -65.25
C ASP A 101 23.93 -1.07 -65.84
N VAL A 102 24.61 -2.11 -65.44
CA VAL A 102 24.34 -3.48 -65.91
C VAL A 102 23.26 -4.14 -65.07
N ASP A 103 22.28 -4.77 -65.73
CA ASP A 103 21.31 -5.59 -65.05
C ASP A 103 21.91 -6.95 -64.73
N VAL A 104 22.21 -7.22 -63.49
CA VAL A 104 22.80 -8.48 -63.02
C VAL A 104 21.76 -9.48 -62.52
N LYS A 105 20.46 -9.13 -62.53
CA LYS A 105 19.37 -10.01 -62.09
C LYS A 105 19.38 -11.40 -62.77
N PRO A 106 19.55 -11.52 -64.10
CA PRO A 106 19.60 -12.81 -64.76
C PRO A 106 20.77 -13.69 -64.30
N TRP A 107 21.79 -13.13 -63.72
CA TRP A 107 23.00 -13.82 -63.24
C TRP A 107 22.93 -14.31 -61.81
N LEU A 108 21.91 -13.85 -61.08
CA LEU A 108 21.66 -14.29 -59.74
C LEU A 108 20.90 -15.60 -59.79
N GLY A 109 21.20 -16.53 -58.91
CA GLY A 109 20.55 -17.85 -58.89
C GLY A 109 19.05 -17.80 -58.73
N GLU A 110 18.38 -18.78 -59.28
CA GLU A 110 16.92 -18.91 -59.23
C GLU A 110 16.41 -18.80 -57.77
N TRP A 111 17.12 -19.41 -56.87
CA TRP A 111 16.76 -19.35 -55.45
C TRP A 111 16.68 -17.91 -54.92
N ILE A 112 17.67 -17.09 -55.23
CA ILE A 112 17.69 -15.69 -54.85
C ILE A 112 16.57 -14.91 -55.52
N GLN A 113 16.36 -15.13 -56.82
CA GLN A 113 15.30 -14.46 -57.56
C GLN A 113 13.93 -14.77 -57.03
N GLN A 114 13.63 -16.07 -56.74
CA GLN A 114 12.31 -16.53 -56.30
C GLN A 114 12.06 -16.21 -54.81
N ASN A 115 13.04 -16.45 -53.95
CA ASN A 115 12.86 -16.28 -52.53
C ASN A 115 12.94 -14.82 -52.11
N MET A 116 13.71 -14.00 -52.75
CA MET A 116 13.79 -12.57 -52.49
C MET A 116 12.74 -11.76 -53.22
N GLN A 117 12.03 -12.36 -54.24
CA GLN A 117 11.15 -11.60 -55.12
C GLN A 117 11.86 -10.36 -55.72
N LEU A 118 13.06 -10.56 -56.20
CA LEU A 118 13.91 -9.50 -56.72
C LEU A 118 13.29 -8.86 -57.97
N GLU A 119 13.09 -7.54 -57.94
CA GLU A 119 12.53 -6.78 -59.05
C GLU A 119 13.61 -6.24 -59.97
N THR A 120 14.60 -5.59 -59.39
CA THR A 120 15.72 -4.97 -60.12
C THR A 120 17.06 -5.22 -59.43
N ALA A 121 18.14 -5.30 -60.21
CA ALA A 121 19.48 -5.37 -59.68
C ALA A 121 20.43 -4.78 -60.74
N ARG A 122 20.68 -3.49 -60.66
CA ARG A 122 21.48 -2.74 -61.63
C ARG A 122 22.67 -2.11 -60.93
N PHE A 123 23.86 -2.39 -61.46
CA PHE A 123 25.11 -1.91 -60.88
C PHE A 123 26.08 -1.40 -61.93
N SER A 124 26.85 -0.39 -61.61
CA SER A 124 28.04 0.01 -62.34
C SER A 124 29.22 -0.58 -61.59
N LEU A 125 30.02 -1.37 -62.28
CA LEU A 125 31.11 -2.13 -61.64
C LEU A 125 32.38 -2.13 -62.47
N GLU A 126 33.48 -2.36 -61.79
CA GLU A 126 34.80 -2.61 -62.35
C GLU A 126 35.38 -3.80 -61.59
N GLY A 127 35.91 -4.76 -62.33
CA GLY A 127 36.43 -5.99 -61.73
C GLY A 127 37.77 -6.37 -62.28
N TRP A 128 38.62 -6.89 -61.39
CA TRP A 128 39.94 -7.47 -61.73
C TRP A 128 39.95 -8.91 -61.28
N LEU A 129 40.04 -9.85 -62.22
CA LEU A 129 39.96 -11.27 -61.97
C LEU A 129 41.26 -11.95 -62.26
N THR A 130 41.72 -12.89 -61.47
CA THR A 130 42.90 -13.69 -61.63
C THR A 130 42.55 -15.15 -61.88
N LEU A 131 43.03 -15.70 -62.93
CA LEU A 131 42.90 -17.09 -63.31
C LEU A 131 44.17 -17.87 -62.98
N THR A 132 44.02 -19.03 -62.36
CA THR A 132 45.13 -19.95 -62.07
C THR A 132 44.72 -21.36 -62.46
N LYS A 133 45.48 -22.07 -63.26
CA LYS A 133 45.23 -23.42 -63.76
C LYS A 133 43.83 -23.61 -64.40
N GLY A 134 43.44 -22.59 -65.19
CA GLY A 134 42.15 -22.57 -65.85
C GLY A 134 40.95 -22.26 -65.01
N GLU A 135 41.17 -22.02 -63.73
CA GLU A 135 40.07 -21.73 -62.78
C GLU A 135 40.25 -20.32 -62.25
N PHE A 136 39.12 -19.73 -61.90
CA PHE A 136 39.12 -18.43 -61.23
C PHE A 136 39.72 -18.57 -59.81
N ALA A 137 40.81 -17.86 -59.57
CA ALA A 137 41.50 -17.96 -58.27
C ALA A 137 41.15 -16.82 -57.31
N SER A 138 41.16 -15.59 -57.84
CA SER A 138 40.86 -14.41 -56.97
C SER A 138 40.41 -13.24 -57.87
N GLY A 139 39.84 -12.24 -57.27
CA GLY A 139 39.43 -11.02 -57.92
C GLY A 139 39.01 -9.94 -56.98
N ASP A 140 39.03 -8.71 -57.50
CA ASP A 140 38.50 -7.54 -56.82
C ASP A 140 37.40 -6.96 -57.69
N ILE A 141 36.27 -6.69 -57.05
CA ILE A 141 35.10 -6.08 -57.68
C ILE A 141 34.83 -4.76 -57.02
N TRP A 142 34.82 -3.71 -57.81
CA TRP A 142 34.43 -2.39 -57.33
C TRP A 142 33.07 -2.04 -57.88
N LEU A 143 32.07 -2.02 -56.97
CA LEU A 143 30.74 -1.53 -57.27
C LEU A 143 30.71 -0.04 -57.08
N LYS A 144 30.79 0.73 -58.14
CA LYS A 144 30.87 2.18 -58.09
C LYS A 144 29.58 2.81 -57.68
N GLN A 145 28.46 2.29 -58.21
CA GLN A 145 27.12 2.75 -57.94
C GLN A 145 26.17 1.65 -58.38
N GLY A 146 25.00 1.62 -57.74
CA GLY A 146 23.94 0.69 -58.13
C GLY A 146 23.06 0.31 -56.99
N GLY A 147 22.10 -0.54 -57.25
CA GLY A 147 21.18 -1.00 -56.28
C GLY A 147 20.30 -2.15 -56.72
N ALA A 148 19.63 -2.75 -55.79
CA ALA A 148 18.66 -3.81 -55.99
C ALA A 148 17.37 -3.43 -55.31
N SER A 149 16.25 -3.86 -55.87
CA SER A 149 14.94 -3.71 -55.24
C SER A 149 14.22 -5.04 -55.18
N TRP A 150 13.48 -5.29 -54.14
CA TRP A 150 12.69 -6.49 -53.99
C TRP A 150 11.40 -6.17 -53.28
N LYS A 151 10.45 -7.05 -53.40
CA LYS A 151 9.10 -6.88 -52.85
C LYS A 151 9.00 -7.58 -51.49
N GLY A 152 8.75 -6.78 -50.46
CA GLY A 152 8.38 -7.28 -49.11
C GLY A 152 6.88 -7.51 -48.98
N GLU A 153 6.43 -7.85 -47.78
CA GLU A 153 5.01 -8.20 -47.54
C GLU A 153 4.05 -7.06 -47.89
N ASN A 154 4.38 -5.82 -47.54
CA ASN A 154 3.57 -4.62 -47.74
C ASN A 154 4.35 -3.44 -48.33
N GLN A 155 5.61 -3.59 -48.64
CA GLN A 155 6.48 -2.50 -49.03
C GLN A 155 7.59 -3.00 -49.99
N GLN A 156 7.95 -2.15 -50.95
CA GLN A 156 9.12 -2.35 -51.77
C GLN A 156 10.38 -1.93 -51.01
N HIS A 157 11.36 -2.83 -50.95
CA HIS A 157 12.66 -2.55 -50.34
C HIS A 157 13.70 -2.23 -51.36
N GLN A 158 14.60 -1.34 -51.05
CA GLN A 158 15.69 -0.91 -51.90
C GLN A 158 17.02 -0.97 -51.16
N LEU A 159 18.02 -1.56 -51.85
CA LEU A 159 19.39 -1.54 -51.38
C LEU A 159 20.21 -0.76 -52.43
N SER A 160 21.01 0.18 -51.97
CA SER A 160 21.91 0.91 -52.84
C SER A 160 23.35 0.82 -52.33
N VAL A 161 24.29 0.80 -53.25
CA VAL A 161 25.71 0.78 -52.91
C VAL A 161 26.42 1.94 -53.59
N ASP A 162 27.46 2.44 -52.95
CA ASP A 162 28.31 3.52 -53.44
C ASP A 162 29.75 3.22 -53.04
N ASN A 163 30.61 3.04 -54.04
CA ASN A 163 32.03 2.71 -53.86
C ASN A 163 32.29 1.49 -52.98
N LEU A 164 31.54 0.43 -53.18
CA LEU A 164 31.71 -0.83 -52.46
C LEU A 164 32.77 -1.69 -53.17
N THR A 165 33.78 -2.13 -52.41
CA THR A 165 34.81 -3.03 -52.92
C THR A 165 34.64 -4.42 -52.34
N ALA A 166 34.62 -5.44 -53.17
CA ALA A 166 34.56 -6.83 -52.76
C ALA A 166 35.78 -7.59 -53.29
N HIS A 167 36.37 -8.41 -52.45
CA HIS A 167 37.44 -9.32 -52.77
C HIS A 167 36.90 -10.73 -52.90
N VAL A 168 37.17 -11.40 -54.02
CA VAL A 168 36.72 -12.77 -54.26
C VAL A 168 37.91 -13.67 -54.35
N THR A 169 37.92 -14.73 -53.56
CA THR A 169 39.00 -15.74 -53.59
C THR A 169 38.37 -17.12 -53.64
N GLN A 170 39.08 -18.05 -54.31
CA GLN A 170 38.70 -19.45 -54.29
C GLN A 170 39.59 -20.19 -53.30
N GLU A 171 38.99 -20.86 -52.36
CA GLU A 171 39.65 -21.74 -51.41
C GLU A 171 39.08 -23.13 -51.42
N LYS A 172 39.92 -24.15 -51.69
CA LYS A 172 39.52 -25.57 -51.61
C LYS A 172 38.19 -25.88 -52.31
N GLU A 173 38.08 -25.46 -53.59
CA GLU A 173 36.88 -25.57 -54.42
C GLU A 173 35.68 -24.71 -53.98
N GLY A 174 35.78 -23.96 -52.93
CA GLY A 174 34.78 -23.00 -52.47
C GLY A 174 35.08 -21.56 -52.85
N TRP A 175 34.18 -20.68 -52.48
CA TRP A 175 34.29 -19.25 -52.75
C TRP A 175 34.23 -18.44 -51.48
N GLN A 176 34.99 -17.36 -51.46
CA GLN A 176 34.96 -16.36 -50.39
C GLN A 176 34.82 -14.95 -50.98
N PHE A 177 33.81 -14.25 -50.56
CA PHE A 177 33.59 -12.83 -50.81
C PHE A 177 33.91 -12.05 -49.55
N ALA A 178 34.83 -11.10 -49.68
CA ALA A 178 35.17 -10.20 -48.57
C ALA A 178 34.89 -8.77 -48.98
N ILE A 179 34.04 -8.11 -48.19
CA ILE A 179 33.70 -6.71 -48.35
C ILE A 179 34.28 -5.99 -47.12
N PRO A 180 35.46 -5.35 -47.23
CA PRO A 180 36.11 -4.75 -46.04
C PRO A 180 35.39 -3.51 -45.52
N ASP A 181 34.62 -2.83 -46.36
CA ASP A 181 33.88 -1.63 -45.98
C ASP A 181 32.48 -1.65 -46.57
N THR A 182 31.47 -1.89 -45.77
CA THR A 182 30.07 -1.99 -46.20
C THR A 182 29.46 -0.61 -46.38
N ARG A 183 29.66 -0.02 -47.59
CA ARG A 183 29.01 1.22 -47.99
C ARG A 183 27.66 0.92 -48.63
N ILE A 184 26.70 0.56 -47.81
CA ILE A 184 25.39 0.11 -48.24
C ILE A 184 24.33 1.00 -47.59
N THR A 185 23.33 1.39 -48.38
CA THR A 185 22.14 2.08 -47.88
C THR A 185 20.94 1.20 -48.18
N MET A 186 20.13 0.91 -47.16
CA MET A 186 18.92 0.12 -47.32
C MET A 186 17.71 0.95 -46.88
N ASP A 187 16.72 1.08 -47.76
CA ASP A 187 15.49 1.85 -47.51
C ASP A 187 15.77 3.29 -47.01
N GLY A 188 16.79 3.93 -47.55
CA GLY A 188 17.19 5.27 -47.18
C GLY A 188 18.05 5.37 -45.91
N LYS A 189 18.35 4.24 -45.24
CA LYS A 189 19.22 4.23 -44.05
C LYS A 189 20.59 3.69 -44.40
N ALA A 190 21.63 4.48 -44.12
CA ALA A 190 22.98 4.04 -44.32
C ALA A 190 23.41 3.02 -43.29
N TRP A 191 23.98 1.93 -43.74
CA TRP A 191 24.62 0.95 -42.86
C TRP A 191 25.88 1.57 -42.23
N PRO A 192 26.16 1.24 -40.98
CA PRO A 192 27.44 1.60 -40.40
C PRO A 192 28.57 0.89 -41.17
N ARG A 193 29.72 1.56 -41.27
CA ARG A 193 30.87 0.96 -41.93
C ARG A 193 31.35 -0.25 -41.14
N GLY A 194 31.40 -1.38 -41.80
CA GLY A 194 31.86 -2.64 -41.24
C GLY A 194 32.44 -3.54 -42.34
N ALA A 195 32.78 -4.74 -41.94
CA ALA A 195 33.28 -5.76 -42.88
C ALA A 195 32.24 -6.87 -43.02
N LEU A 196 32.12 -7.40 -44.22
CA LEU A 196 31.26 -8.56 -44.51
C LEU A 196 32.07 -9.58 -45.30
N THR A 197 32.05 -10.83 -44.84
CA THR A 197 32.68 -11.96 -45.57
C THR A 197 31.66 -13.06 -45.74
N LEU A 198 31.48 -13.50 -46.97
CA LEU A 198 30.65 -14.63 -47.33
C LEU A 198 31.54 -15.72 -47.90
N ALA A 199 31.49 -16.93 -47.37
CA ALA A 199 32.25 -18.07 -47.90
C ALA A 199 31.34 -19.25 -48.13
N TRP A 200 31.40 -19.78 -49.31
CA TRP A 200 30.74 -21.03 -49.65
C TRP A 200 31.76 -22.15 -49.72
N MET A 201 31.55 -23.19 -48.92
CA MET A 201 32.37 -24.39 -48.84
C MET A 201 31.59 -25.54 -49.44
N PRO A 202 32.05 -26.18 -50.49
CA PRO A 202 31.31 -27.28 -51.12
C PRO A 202 31.36 -28.54 -50.26
N GLU A 203 30.48 -29.44 -50.59
CA GLU A 203 30.42 -30.77 -50.01
C GLU A 203 31.77 -31.49 -50.14
N GLN A 204 32.31 -32.00 -49.04
CA GLN A 204 33.58 -32.73 -49.00
C GLN A 204 33.37 -34.13 -48.39
N ASP A 205 34.03 -35.09 -49.05
CA ASP A 205 34.17 -36.42 -48.48
C ASP A 205 35.28 -36.40 -47.40
N VAL A 206 34.88 -36.49 -46.11
CA VAL A 206 35.81 -36.59 -45.01
C VAL A 206 35.92 -38.05 -44.56
N GLY A 207 36.74 -38.86 -45.27
CA GLY A 207 37.13 -40.19 -44.77
C GLY A 207 36.06 -41.25 -44.74
N GLY A 208 35.55 -41.71 -45.91
CA GLY A 208 34.66 -42.87 -46.06
C GLY A 208 33.21 -42.51 -46.41
N VAL A 209 32.52 -43.44 -46.98
CA VAL A 209 31.16 -43.27 -47.59
C VAL A 209 30.10 -42.77 -46.62
N ALA A 210 30.32 -42.80 -45.29
CA ALA A 210 29.36 -42.43 -44.29
C ALA A 210 29.51 -41.00 -43.75
N ASN A 211 30.54 -40.25 -44.08
CA ASN A 211 30.85 -38.93 -43.49
C ASN A 211 31.04 -37.85 -44.59
N LYS A 212 29.96 -37.63 -45.38
CA LYS A 212 29.95 -36.47 -46.28
C LYS A 212 29.62 -35.21 -45.46
N ARG A 213 30.52 -34.25 -45.51
CA ARG A 213 30.26 -32.93 -45.03
C ARG A 213 29.45 -32.16 -46.06
N SER A 214 28.24 -31.72 -45.71
CA SER A 214 27.38 -30.99 -46.64
C SER A 214 27.96 -29.59 -46.95
N ASP A 215 27.43 -29.00 -48.03
CA ASP A 215 27.74 -27.60 -48.37
C ASP A 215 27.51 -26.69 -47.16
N GLU A 216 28.41 -25.78 -46.99
CA GLU A 216 28.34 -24.82 -45.87
C GLU A 216 28.50 -23.39 -46.37
N LEU A 217 27.64 -22.50 -45.96
CA LEU A 217 27.78 -21.06 -46.14
C LEU A 217 28.27 -20.46 -44.85
N ARG A 218 29.37 -19.78 -44.90
CA ARG A 218 29.94 -19.05 -43.77
C ARG A 218 29.79 -17.55 -43.97
N ILE A 219 29.23 -16.89 -42.97
CA ILE A 219 29.03 -15.45 -42.95
C ILE A 219 29.79 -14.87 -41.79
N ARG A 220 30.61 -13.84 -42.11
CA ARG A 220 31.29 -13.04 -41.07
C ARG A 220 30.95 -11.58 -41.33
N ALA A 221 30.41 -10.93 -40.37
CA ALA A 221 30.02 -9.52 -40.47
C ALA A 221 30.45 -8.74 -39.24
N SER A 222 30.77 -7.49 -39.42
CA SER A 222 31.04 -6.59 -38.33
C SER A 222 30.22 -5.32 -38.49
N ASN A 223 29.87 -4.71 -37.36
CA ASN A 223 29.20 -3.43 -37.28
C ASN A 223 27.90 -3.38 -38.10
N LEU A 224 26.98 -4.32 -37.82
CA LEU A 224 25.66 -4.34 -38.44
C LEU A 224 24.69 -3.49 -37.64
N ASP A 225 23.86 -2.71 -38.33
CA ASP A 225 22.75 -1.99 -37.73
C ASP A 225 21.43 -2.73 -37.98
N LEU A 226 20.82 -3.26 -36.95
CA LEU A 226 19.58 -4.04 -37.08
C LEU A 226 18.43 -3.19 -37.63
N GLY A 227 18.36 -1.92 -37.29
CA GLY A 227 17.35 -1.02 -37.85
C GLY A 227 17.56 -0.76 -39.35
N ALA A 228 18.82 -0.73 -39.80
CA ALA A 228 19.11 -0.55 -41.22
C ALA A 228 18.86 -1.80 -42.07
N ILE A 229 18.94 -3.00 -41.49
CA ILE A 229 18.72 -4.25 -42.19
C ILE A 229 17.27 -4.79 -42.05
N GLU A 230 16.34 -4.00 -41.55
CA GLU A 230 14.95 -4.38 -41.37
C GLU A 230 14.33 -4.87 -42.72
N GLY A 231 14.75 -4.33 -43.85
CA GLY A 231 14.32 -4.77 -45.18
C GLY A 231 14.64 -6.24 -45.48
N LEU A 232 15.55 -6.87 -44.76
CA LEU A 232 15.90 -8.28 -44.94
C LEU A 232 14.99 -9.22 -44.13
N ARG A 233 14.04 -8.69 -43.36
CA ARG A 233 13.13 -9.46 -42.51
C ARG A 233 12.30 -10.47 -43.33
N SER A 234 11.83 -10.07 -44.50
CA SER A 234 11.07 -10.96 -45.38
C SER A 234 11.90 -12.16 -45.85
N MET A 235 13.19 -11.99 -46.09
CA MET A 235 14.09 -13.09 -46.38
C MET A 235 14.28 -14.03 -45.20
N ALA A 236 14.50 -13.47 -44.03
CA ALA A 236 14.62 -14.26 -42.81
C ALA A 236 13.35 -15.06 -42.55
N ALA A 237 12.18 -14.49 -42.82
CA ALA A 237 10.90 -15.17 -42.68
C ALA A 237 10.76 -16.37 -43.61
N LYS A 238 11.36 -16.32 -44.80
CA LYS A 238 11.33 -17.46 -45.72
C LYS A 238 12.31 -18.55 -45.30
N LEU A 239 13.41 -18.21 -44.70
CA LEU A 239 14.38 -19.17 -44.16
C LEU A 239 13.84 -19.85 -42.91
N SER A 240 13.18 -19.08 -42.04
CA SER A 240 12.54 -19.55 -40.82
C SER A 240 11.31 -18.67 -40.53
N PRO A 241 10.09 -19.17 -40.66
CA PRO A 241 8.88 -18.39 -40.33
C PRO A 241 8.89 -17.85 -38.91
N ASP A 242 9.41 -18.64 -37.97
CA ASP A 242 9.48 -18.23 -36.55
C ASP A 242 10.40 -17.02 -36.36
N LEU A 243 11.53 -17.01 -37.05
CA LEU A 243 12.49 -15.89 -37.00
C LEU A 243 11.88 -14.61 -37.56
N GLY A 244 11.15 -14.70 -38.67
CA GLY A 244 10.44 -13.56 -39.26
C GLY A 244 9.37 -13.01 -38.33
N GLU A 245 8.61 -13.87 -37.68
CA GLU A 245 7.61 -13.48 -36.70
C GLU A 245 8.22 -12.77 -35.47
N ILE A 246 9.29 -13.34 -34.94
CA ILE A 246 10.00 -12.76 -33.81
C ILE A 246 10.56 -11.38 -34.17
N TRP A 247 11.16 -11.24 -35.32
CA TRP A 247 11.71 -9.99 -35.81
C TRP A 247 10.65 -8.91 -35.95
N LEU A 248 9.52 -9.27 -36.59
CA LEU A 248 8.40 -8.34 -36.75
C LEU A 248 7.83 -7.89 -35.40
N ALA A 249 7.66 -8.82 -34.46
CA ALA A 249 7.09 -8.54 -33.16
C ALA A 249 8.04 -7.72 -32.27
N THR A 250 9.32 -8.03 -32.27
CA THR A 250 10.31 -7.39 -31.40
C THR A 250 10.90 -6.11 -31.96
N GLN A 251 10.87 -5.91 -33.26
CA GLN A 251 11.47 -4.74 -33.94
C GLN A 251 12.86 -4.39 -33.39
N PRO A 252 13.83 -5.31 -33.47
CA PRO A 252 15.12 -5.10 -32.83
C PRO A 252 15.86 -3.93 -33.48
N SER A 253 16.56 -3.17 -32.66
CA SER A 253 17.38 -2.03 -33.09
C SER A 253 18.69 -2.06 -32.35
N GLY A 254 19.68 -1.37 -32.91
CA GLY A 254 21.04 -1.29 -32.37
C GLY A 254 22.06 -1.95 -33.29
N LYS A 255 23.30 -2.00 -32.83
CA LYS A 255 24.44 -2.46 -33.61
C LYS A 255 24.97 -3.79 -33.11
N ILE A 256 25.18 -4.71 -34.04
CA ILE A 256 25.91 -5.94 -33.78
C ILE A 256 27.37 -5.69 -34.19
N ASP A 257 28.27 -5.81 -33.22
CA ASP A 257 29.69 -5.55 -33.44
C ASP A 257 30.31 -6.62 -34.31
N ALA A 258 29.99 -7.88 -34.08
CA ALA A 258 30.51 -9.01 -34.83
C ALA A 258 29.45 -10.11 -34.91
N LEU A 259 29.35 -10.69 -36.10
CA LEU A 259 28.46 -11.82 -36.37
C LEU A 259 29.19 -12.88 -37.16
N ALA A 260 29.11 -14.13 -36.76
CA ALA A 260 29.60 -15.27 -37.48
C ALA A 260 28.48 -16.32 -37.59
N LEU A 261 28.20 -16.77 -38.80
CA LEU A 261 27.24 -17.81 -39.07
C LEU A 261 27.92 -18.89 -39.92
N ASP A 262 27.75 -20.15 -39.55
CA ASP A 262 28.16 -21.31 -40.34
C ASP A 262 26.89 -22.13 -40.60
N ILE A 263 26.43 -22.03 -41.84
CA ILE A 263 25.12 -22.58 -42.26
C ILE A 263 25.34 -23.79 -43.14
N PRO A 264 25.09 -25.02 -42.64
CA PRO A 264 24.99 -26.21 -43.48
C PRO A 264 23.78 -26.08 -44.40
N LEU A 265 23.99 -25.96 -45.70
CA LEU A 265 22.89 -25.63 -46.63
C LEU A 265 21.83 -26.75 -46.76
N GLN A 266 22.21 -27.97 -46.47
CA GLN A 266 21.25 -29.12 -46.49
C GLN A 266 20.66 -29.46 -45.10
N ALA A 267 21.16 -28.81 -44.09
CA ALA A 267 20.68 -28.99 -42.72
C ALA A 267 20.74 -27.63 -42.01
N THR A 268 19.91 -26.68 -42.40
CA THR A 268 19.95 -25.30 -41.94
C THR A 268 19.62 -25.19 -40.42
N GLU A 269 18.93 -26.18 -39.86
CA GLU A 269 18.67 -26.28 -38.43
C GLU A 269 19.94 -26.53 -37.63
N LYS A 270 21.01 -26.98 -38.23
CA LYS A 270 22.32 -27.18 -37.56
C LYS A 270 23.25 -25.97 -37.69
N THR A 271 22.75 -24.83 -38.06
CA THR A 271 23.51 -23.60 -38.17
C THR A 271 24.16 -23.26 -36.83
N ARG A 272 25.45 -22.98 -36.89
CA ARG A 272 26.20 -22.46 -35.77
C ARG A 272 26.36 -20.96 -35.90
N PHE A 273 26.22 -20.26 -34.77
CA PHE A 273 26.29 -18.82 -34.77
C PHE A 273 27.12 -18.31 -33.61
N GLN A 274 27.72 -17.14 -33.83
CA GLN A 274 28.43 -16.36 -32.82
C GLN A 274 28.15 -14.90 -33.11
N ALA A 275 27.77 -14.17 -32.09
CA ALA A 275 27.50 -12.74 -32.21
C ALA A 275 27.92 -12.00 -30.94
N SER A 276 28.30 -10.76 -31.10
CA SER A 276 28.54 -9.84 -30.00
C SER A 276 27.95 -8.48 -30.33
N TRP A 277 27.39 -7.84 -29.35
CA TRP A 277 26.69 -6.57 -29.55
C TRP A 277 26.76 -5.69 -28.31
N LYS A 278 26.45 -4.40 -28.50
CA LYS A 278 26.31 -3.41 -27.47
C LYS A 278 25.01 -2.61 -27.71
N ASP A 279 24.30 -2.31 -26.65
CA ASP A 279 23.16 -1.41 -26.65
C ASP A 279 22.04 -1.81 -27.62
N LEU A 280 21.73 -3.10 -27.72
CA LEU A 280 20.56 -3.56 -28.45
C LEU A 280 19.28 -3.21 -27.71
N ALA A 281 18.22 -2.98 -28.48
CA ALA A 281 16.88 -2.77 -27.99
C ALA A 281 15.88 -3.60 -28.80
N TRP A 282 14.83 -4.09 -28.13
CA TRP A 282 13.70 -4.77 -28.76
C TRP A 282 12.45 -4.62 -27.92
N LYS A 283 11.30 -4.83 -28.52
CA LYS A 283 10.00 -4.83 -27.86
C LYS A 283 9.66 -6.19 -27.28
N GLN A 284 8.82 -6.18 -26.25
CA GLN A 284 8.33 -7.40 -25.64
C GLN A 284 7.67 -8.33 -26.66
N TRP A 285 7.97 -9.63 -26.53
CA TRP A 285 7.35 -10.69 -27.33
C TRP A 285 7.00 -11.87 -26.43
N LYS A 286 5.71 -12.18 -26.29
CA LYS A 286 5.21 -13.24 -25.39
C LYS A 286 5.80 -13.10 -23.99
N LEU A 287 6.52 -14.10 -23.52
CA LEU A 287 7.15 -14.09 -22.20
C LEU A 287 8.53 -13.42 -22.19
N LEU A 288 9.05 -13.04 -23.36
CA LEU A 288 10.32 -12.32 -23.44
C LEU A 288 10.08 -10.84 -23.14
N PRO A 289 10.69 -10.28 -22.08
CA PRO A 289 10.59 -8.85 -21.85
C PRO A 289 11.27 -8.05 -22.95
N GLY A 290 10.79 -6.84 -23.19
CA GLY A 290 11.52 -5.88 -24.00
C GLY A 290 12.84 -5.50 -23.34
N ALA A 291 13.74 -4.91 -24.08
CA ALA A 291 15.01 -4.44 -23.56
C ALA A 291 15.48 -3.18 -24.28
N GLU A 292 16.22 -2.36 -23.56
CA GLU A 292 16.95 -1.21 -24.08
C GLU A 292 18.35 -1.23 -23.48
N HIS A 293 19.37 -0.91 -24.27
CA HIS A 293 20.78 -0.93 -23.85
C HIS A 293 21.26 -2.31 -23.40
N PHE A 294 20.83 -3.32 -24.12
CA PHE A 294 21.20 -4.71 -23.86
C PHE A 294 22.48 -5.06 -24.60
N SER A 295 23.53 -5.46 -23.88
CA SER A 295 24.80 -5.89 -24.45
C SER A 295 25.04 -7.37 -24.17
N GLY A 296 25.78 -8.03 -25.05
CA GLY A 296 26.04 -9.45 -24.84
C GLY A 296 26.83 -10.12 -25.93
N LYS A 297 27.02 -11.42 -25.73
CA LYS A 297 27.65 -12.35 -26.65
C LYS A 297 26.80 -13.61 -26.76
N LEU A 298 26.67 -14.09 -27.96
CA LEU A 298 25.90 -15.30 -28.25
C LEU A 298 26.80 -16.27 -29.02
N GLU A 299 26.84 -17.54 -28.64
CA GLU A 299 27.56 -18.57 -29.35
C GLU A 299 26.86 -19.91 -29.23
N GLY A 300 26.76 -20.64 -30.32
CA GLY A 300 26.18 -21.96 -30.32
C GLY A 300 25.34 -22.26 -31.56
N SER A 301 24.32 -23.09 -31.38
CA SER A 301 23.33 -23.46 -32.40
C SER A 301 21.95 -23.45 -31.78
N VAL A 302 20.92 -23.76 -32.54
CA VAL A 302 19.57 -23.97 -32.00
C VAL A 302 19.55 -25.12 -30.99
N GLU A 303 20.41 -26.12 -31.16
CA GLU A 303 20.48 -27.29 -30.28
C GLU A 303 21.16 -27.03 -28.96
N ASP A 304 22.22 -26.22 -28.97
CA ASP A 304 22.95 -25.85 -27.75
C ASP A 304 23.67 -24.55 -27.93
N GLY A 305 23.84 -23.81 -26.85
CA GLY A 305 24.53 -22.55 -26.92
C GLY A 305 24.65 -21.84 -25.61
N ARG A 306 25.32 -20.69 -25.68
CA ARG A 306 25.57 -19.82 -24.55
C ARG A 306 25.28 -18.37 -24.93
N LEU A 307 24.54 -17.68 -24.07
CA LEU A 307 24.34 -16.24 -24.14
C LEU A 307 24.95 -15.60 -22.89
N THR A 308 25.92 -14.74 -23.08
CA THR A 308 26.49 -13.92 -22.00
C THR A 308 25.86 -12.54 -22.07
N VAL A 309 25.22 -12.13 -20.99
CA VAL A 309 24.49 -10.86 -20.90
C VAL A 309 25.30 -9.88 -20.07
N ASP A 310 25.43 -8.66 -20.57
CA ASP A 310 26.03 -7.53 -19.87
C ASP A 310 25.17 -6.30 -20.13
N MET A 311 24.70 -5.68 -19.06
CA MET A 311 23.80 -4.53 -19.14
C MET A 311 24.32 -3.40 -18.26
N HIS A 312 24.29 -2.18 -18.80
CA HIS A 312 24.57 -0.93 -18.10
C HIS A 312 23.49 0.08 -18.45
N ASP A 313 22.88 0.68 -17.43
CA ASP A 313 21.81 1.67 -17.60
C ASP A 313 20.74 1.19 -18.58
N ALA A 314 20.36 -0.08 -18.45
CA ALA A 314 19.42 -0.74 -19.33
C ALA A 314 18.00 -0.60 -18.79
N ARG A 315 17.03 -0.66 -19.71
CA ARG A 315 15.61 -0.75 -19.35
C ARG A 315 15.04 -2.04 -19.93
N MET A 316 14.22 -2.71 -19.15
CA MET A 316 13.49 -3.91 -19.59
C MET A 316 11.99 -3.67 -19.43
N PRO A 317 11.32 -3.16 -20.48
CA PRO A 317 9.86 -3.03 -20.47
C PRO A 317 9.19 -4.41 -20.43
N TYR A 318 8.28 -4.60 -19.51
CA TYR A 318 7.51 -5.82 -19.40
C TYR A 318 6.08 -5.47 -18.96
N GLU A 319 5.38 -4.74 -19.81
CA GLU A 319 4.08 -4.13 -19.50
C GLU A 319 2.99 -5.15 -19.13
N THR A 320 3.09 -6.38 -19.64
CA THR A 320 2.14 -7.44 -19.30
C THR A 320 2.34 -8.00 -17.89
N VAL A 321 3.44 -7.69 -17.24
CA VAL A 321 3.76 -8.21 -15.89
C VAL A 321 3.95 -7.10 -14.87
N PHE A 322 4.71 -6.05 -15.20
CA PHE A 322 5.08 -4.99 -14.28
C PHE A 322 4.50 -3.64 -14.70
N ARG A 323 4.19 -2.79 -13.73
CA ARG A 323 3.68 -1.43 -13.97
C ARG A 323 4.68 -0.52 -14.65
N ALA A 324 5.95 -0.69 -14.33
CA ALA A 324 7.02 0.13 -14.86
C ALA A 324 8.09 -0.74 -15.48
N PRO A 325 8.86 -0.21 -16.46
CA PRO A 325 10.03 -0.90 -16.95
C PRO A 325 11.01 -1.19 -15.84
N LEU A 326 11.67 -2.35 -15.90
CA LEU A 326 12.77 -2.67 -14.99
C LEU A 326 13.96 -1.78 -15.36
N GLU A 327 14.37 -0.92 -14.46
CA GLU A 327 15.55 -0.06 -14.63
C GLU A 327 16.76 -0.77 -14.05
N ILE A 328 17.67 -1.21 -14.92
CA ILE A 328 18.83 -2.00 -14.55
C ILE A 328 20.08 -1.12 -14.67
N GLU A 329 20.70 -0.81 -13.53
CA GLU A 329 21.95 -0.05 -13.50
C GLU A 329 23.11 -0.88 -14.03
N GLN A 330 23.17 -2.14 -13.59
CA GLN A 330 24.19 -3.08 -14.01
C GLN A 330 23.63 -4.50 -13.93
N GLY A 331 23.86 -5.31 -14.96
CA GLY A 331 23.40 -6.69 -14.97
C GLY A 331 24.37 -7.60 -15.72
N ASN A 332 24.60 -8.80 -15.15
CA ASN A 332 25.40 -9.86 -15.74
C ASN A 332 24.66 -11.19 -15.63
N ALA A 333 24.69 -11.95 -16.68
CA ALA A 333 24.11 -13.30 -16.67
C ALA A 333 24.80 -14.19 -17.70
N VAL A 334 24.81 -15.47 -17.46
CA VAL A 334 25.22 -16.48 -18.44
C VAL A 334 24.04 -17.45 -18.61
N LEU A 335 23.52 -17.50 -19.82
CA LEU A 335 22.42 -18.38 -20.17
C LEU A 335 22.94 -19.50 -21.07
N ASN A 336 22.58 -20.74 -20.77
CA ASN A 336 22.90 -21.89 -21.57
C ASN A 336 21.61 -22.59 -21.97
N TRP A 337 21.48 -22.99 -23.22
CA TRP A 337 20.33 -23.75 -23.69
C TRP A 337 20.75 -25.07 -24.30
N LEU A 338 19.83 -26.02 -24.21
CA LEU A 338 19.97 -27.34 -24.82
C LEU A 338 18.62 -27.74 -25.39
N ARG A 339 18.57 -28.10 -26.65
CA ARG A 339 17.39 -28.60 -27.34
C ARG A 339 17.68 -29.92 -28.01
N ASN A 340 16.89 -30.93 -27.72
CA ASN A 340 17.02 -32.26 -28.28
C ASN A 340 15.64 -32.93 -28.40
N ASP A 341 15.63 -34.22 -28.67
CA ASP A 341 14.36 -34.99 -28.80
C ASP A 341 13.56 -35.03 -27.48
N LYS A 342 14.20 -34.81 -26.36
CA LYS A 342 13.55 -34.77 -25.05
C LYS A 342 12.91 -33.42 -24.72
N GLY A 343 13.23 -32.37 -25.45
CA GLY A 343 12.67 -31.05 -25.26
C GLY A 343 13.73 -29.96 -25.23
N PHE A 344 13.36 -28.84 -24.61
CA PHE A 344 14.19 -27.65 -24.48
C PHE A 344 14.53 -27.37 -23.00
N GLN A 345 15.77 -26.99 -22.75
CA GLN A 345 16.26 -26.57 -21.43
C GLN A 345 17.00 -25.24 -21.57
N LEU A 346 16.70 -24.30 -20.69
CA LEU A 346 17.38 -23.03 -20.57
C LEU A 346 17.85 -22.83 -19.14
N ASP A 347 19.17 -22.70 -18.95
CA ASP A 347 19.77 -22.45 -17.64
C ASP A 347 20.35 -21.04 -17.60
N GLY A 348 20.02 -20.31 -16.56
CA GLY A 348 20.69 -19.05 -16.23
C GLY A 348 21.54 -19.23 -15.01
N ARG A 349 22.82 -18.85 -15.08
CA ARG A 349 23.76 -18.99 -13.98
C ARG A 349 24.50 -17.69 -13.73
N HIS A 350 24.90 -17.51 -12.47
CA HIS A 350 25.66 -16.33 -12.04
C HIS A 350 24.99 -15.02 -12.44
N ILE A 351 23.67 -15.01 -12.35
CA ILE A 351 22.89 -13.81 -12.62
C ILE A 351 23.14 -12.84 -11.49
N ASP A 352 23.58 -11.64 -11.82
CA ASP A 352 23.82 -10.54 -10.90
C ASP A 352 23.23 -9.28 -11.51
N VAL A 353 22.15 -8.77 -10.89
CA VAL A 353 21.41 -7.63 -11.42
C VAL A 353 21.24 -6.58 -10.35
N LYS A 354 21.77 -5.40 -10.57
CA LYS A 354 21.47 -4.18 -9.82
C LYS A 354 20.42 -3.38 -10.57
N ALA A 355 19.22 -3.42 -10.07
CA ALA A 355 18.12 -2.61 -10.55
C ALA A 355 17.89 -1.44 -9.58
N LYS A 356 16.90 -0.60 -9.89
CA LYS A 356 16.56 0.51 -9.00
C LYS A 356 16.15 0.00 -7.63
N ALA A 357 16.91 0.33 -6.61
CA ALA A 357 16.71 -0.03 -5.21
C ALA A 357 16.79 -1.54 -4.90
N VAL A 358 17.14 -2.38 -5.87
CA VAL A 358 17.19 -3.84 -5.70
C VAL A 358 18.46 -4.41 -6.31
N HIS A 359 19.09 -5.35 -5.61
CA HIS A 359 20.19 -6.14 -6.11
C HIS A 359 19.83 -7.61 -5.97
N ALA A 360 19.78 -8.32 -7.09
CA ALA A 360 19.40 -9.73 -7.14
C ALA A 360 20.55 -10.57 -7.68
N ARG A 361 20.79 -11.74 -7.08
CA ARG A 361 21.76 -12.74 -7.52
C ARG A 361 21.12 -14.10 -7.49
N GLY A 362 21.28 -14.86 -8.55
CA GLY A 362 20.70 -16.19 -8.53
C GLY A 362 20.87 -16.97 -9.80
N ASP A 363 20.20 -18.09 -9.84
CA ASP A 363 20.17 -19.01 -10.94
C ASP A 363 18.74 -19.41 -11.29
N PHE A 364 18.51 -19.79 -12.54
CA PHE A 364 17.24 -20.36 -12.93
C PHE A 364 17.41 -21.50 -13.93
N ARG A 365 16.39 -22.35 -14.00
CA ARG A 365 16.29 -23.40 -15.02
C ARG A 365 14.88 -23.45 -15.54
N TYR A 366 14.74 -23.38 -16.85
CA TYR A 366 13.48 -23.56 -17.56
C TYR A 366 13.53 -24.85 -18.36
N LEU A 367 12.55 -25.72 -18.19
CA LEU A 367 12.42 -26.97 -18.90
C LEU A 367 11.12 -26.98 -19.69
N GLN A 368 11.21 -27.31 -20.98
CA GLN A 368 10.05 -27.59 -21.81
C GLN A 368 10.21 -29.00 -22.38
N PRO A 369 9.76 -30.04 -21.65
CA PRO A 369 9.81 -31.39 -22.15
C PRO A 369 8.94 -31.57 -23.40
N ALA A 370 9.36 -32.40 -24.31
CA ALA A 370 8.57 -32.70 -25.52
C ALA A 370 7.26 -33.40 -25.14
N GLY A 371 6.13 -32.77 -25.50
CA GLY A 371 4.81 -33.35 -25.24
C GLY A 371 4.35 -33.29 -23.77
N ASP A 372 5.00 -32.48 -22.92
CA ASP A 372 4.67 -32.33 -21.51
C ASP A 372 4.64 -30.87 -21.13
N GLU A 373 4.20 -30.59 -19.89
CA GLU A 373 4.09 -29.24 -19.37
C GLU A 373 5.46 -28.63 -19.02
N PRO A 374 5.62 -27.30 -19.13
CA PRO A 374 6.87 -26.63 -18.77
C PRO A 374 7.12 -26.64 -17.26
N TRP A 375 8.38 -26.51 -16.88
CA TRP A 375 8.79 -26.34 -15.51
C TRP A 375 9.81 -25.20 -15.41
N LEU A 376 9.66 -24.36 -14.41
CA LEU A 376 10.58 -23.27 -14.12
C LEU A 376 11.06 -23.39 -12.67
N GLY A 377 12.38 -23.34 -12.48
CA GLY A 377 13.01 -23.27 -11.18
C GLY A 377 13.86 -22.03 -11.08
N ILE A 378 13.72 -21.28 -9.98
CA ILE A 378 14.52 -20.08 -9.70
C ILE A 378 14.96 -20.13 -8.25
N LEU A 379 16.24 -19.82 -8.03
CA LEU A 379 16.78 -19.60 -6.70
C LEU A 379 17.61 -18.33 -6.72
N ALA A 380 17.20 -17.33 -5.95
CA ALA A 380 17.86 -16.04 -5.94
C ALA A 380 17.93 -15.43 -4.54
N GLY A 381 19.02 -14.72 -4.29
CA GLY A 381 19.15 -13.83 -3.15
C GLY A 381 18.92 -12.39 -3.58
N ILE A 382 18.17 -11.64 -2.79
CA ILE A 382 17.76 -10.29 -3.12
C ILE A 382 18.08 -9.37 -1.95
N SER A 383 18.58 -8.17 -2.26
CA SER A 383 18.72 -7.09 -1.29
C SER A 383 18.02 -5.84 -1.82
N THR A 384 17.48 -5.06 -0.91
CA THR A 384 16.89 -3.77 -1.25
C THR A 384 17.32 -2.70 -0.24
N ASN A 385 17.65 -1.51 -0.72
CA ASN A 385 17.95 -0.36 0.13
C ASN A 385 16.77 0.58 0.31
N ASP A 386 15.70 0.40 -0.45
CA ASP A 386 14.52 1.25 -0.41
C ASP A 386 13.26 0.45 -0.75
N GLY A 387 12.55 0.01 0.28
CA GLY A 387 11.31 -0.74 0.13
C GLY A 387 10.18 0.04 -0.54
N SER A 388 10.25 1.37 -0.58
CA SER A 388 9.25 2.19 -1.28
C SER A 388 9.24 1.97 -2.78
N GLN A 389 10.31 1.41 -3.33
CA GLN A 389 10.42 1.07 -4.75
C GLN A 389 10.01 -0.37 -5.07
N ALA A 390 9.55 -1.14 -4.09
CA ALA A 390 9.17 -2.55 -4.28
C ALA A 390 8.04 -2.73 -5.29
N TRP A 391 7.16 -1.73 -5.46
CA TRP A 391 6.07 -1.75 -6.42
C TRP A 391 6.52 -2.03 -7.85
N ARG A 392 7.77 -1.69 -8.20
CA ARG A 392 8.34 -1.90 -9.53
C ARG A 392 8.49 -3.39 -9.87
N TYR A 393 8.58 -4.23 -8.85
CA TYR A 393 8.88 -5.65 -8.98
C TYR A 393 7.70 -6.56 -8.68
N PHE A 394 6.54 -5.98 -8.39
CA PHE A 394 5.31 -6.75 -8.20
C PHE A 394 4.71 -7.13 -9.54
N PRO A 395 4.53 -8.42 -9.82
CA PRO A 395 3.88 -8.85 -11.05
C PRO A 395 2.37 -8.58 -10.97
N GLU A 396 1.95 -7.41 -11.38
CA GLU A 396 0.56 -6.94 -11.29
C GLU A 396 -0.43 -7.87 -11.99
N ASN A 397 -0.02 -8.41 -13.12
CA ASN A 397 -0.86 -9.30 -13.90
C ASN A 397 -1.19 -10.59 -13.14
N LEU A 398 -0.31 -11.04 -12.26
CA LEU A 398 -0.47 -12.25 -11.45
C LEU A 398 -1.07 -11.97 -10.08
N MET A 399 -0.70 -10.87 -9.46
CA MET A 399 -1.14 -10.50 -8.10
C MET A 399 -2.50 -9.79 -8.08
N GLY A 400 -2.87 -9.14 -9.17
CA GLY A 400 -4.05 -8.30 -9.25
C GLY A 400 -3.76 -6.83 -8.97
N LYS A 401 -4.52 -5.96 -9.63
CA LYS A 401 -4.34 -4.51 -9.51
C LYS A 401 -4.57 -4.01 -8.08
N ALA A 402 -5.61 -4.48 -7.42
CA ALA A 402 -5.96 -4.04 -6.07
C ALA A 402 -4.85 -4.33 -5.06
N LEU A 403 -4.26 -5.53 -5.12
CA LEU A 403 -3.16 -5.89 -4.23
C LEU A 403 -1.92 -5.06 -4.50
N VAL A 404 -1.54 -4.87 -5.76
CA VAL A 404 -0.37 -4.07 -6.11
C VAL A 404 -0.58 -2.61 -5.76
N ASP A 405 -1.76 -2.03 -5.99
CA ASP A 405 -2.11 -0.67 -5.55
C ASP A 405 -1.96 -0.54 -4.03
N TYR A 406 -2.50 -1.50 -3.30
CA TYR A 406 -2.42 -1.50 -1.85
C TYR A 406 -0.96 -1.55 -1.37
N LEU A 407 -0.18 -2.54 -1.81
CA LEU A 407 1.21 -2.72 -1.38
C LEU A 407 2.10 -1.53 -1.80
N SER A 408 1.84 -0.96 -2.97
CA SER A 408 2.59 0.22 -3.45
C SER A 408 2.39 1.44 -2.55
N GLY A 409 1.19 1.61 -2.03
CA GLY A 409 0.90 2.67 -1.06
C GLY A 409 1.30 2.33 0.36
N ALA A 410 1.27 1.05 0.72
CA ALA A 410 1.51 0.59 2.08
C ALA A 410 3.00 0.56 2.43
N ILE A 411 3.85 0.04 1.56
CA ILE A 411 5.29 -0.08 1.81
C ILE A 411 5.97 1.23 1.39
N GLN A 412 6.24 2.10 2.36
CA GLN A 412 6.78 3.44 2.13
C GLN A 412 8.29 3.55 2.37
N GLY A 413 8.91 2.51 2.87
CA GLY A 413 10.33 2.47 3.13
C GLY A 413 10.76 1.16 3.75
N GLY A 414 12.07 0.97 3.85
CA GLY A 414 12.65 -0.20 4.47
C GLY A 414 13.83 -0.75 3.69
N GLN A 415 14.59 -1.63 4.33
CA GLN A 415 15.80 -2.24 3.79
C GLN A 415 15.78 -3.74 4.06
N ALA A 416 16.30 -4.53 3.13
CA ALA A 416 16.47 -5.97 3.31
C ALA A 416 17.78 -6.43 2.68
N ASP A 417 18.61 -7.13 3.45
CA ASP A 417 19.89 -7.66 2.97
C ASP A 417 19.80 -9.14 2.56
N ASN A 418 18.83 -9.87 3.07
CA ASN A 418 18.73 -11.33 2.99
C ASN A 418 17.41 -11.82 2.42
N ALA A 419 16.81 -11.10 1.49
CA ALA A 419 15.60 -11.60 0.83
C ALA A 419 15.95 -12.78 -0.08
N THR A 420 15.06 -13.75 -0.16
CA THR A 420 15.23 -14.94 -1.01
C THR A 420 14.03 -15.15 -1.91
N LEU A 421 14.31 -15.60 -3.13
CA LEU A 421 13.29 -16.02 -4.09
C LEU A 421 13.50 -17.50 -4.40
N VAL A 422 12.47 -18.29 -4.21
CA VAL A 422 12.43 -19.70 -4.60
C VAL A 422 11.21 -19.90 -5.50
N TYR A 423 11.43 -20.42 -6.68
CA TYR A 423 10.38 -20.77 -7.63
C TYR A 423 10.61 -22.19 -8.13
N GLY A 424 9.58 -23.04 -8.10
CA GLY A 424 9.66 -24.38 -8.62
C GLY A 424 8.29 -24.88 -9.03
N GLY A 425 8.06 -25.04 -10.33
CA GLY A 425 6.79 -25.55 -10.82
C GLY A 425 6.45 -25.16 -12.26
N ASN A 426 5.27 -25.57 -12.68
CA ASN A 426 4.72 -25.23 -13.97
C ASN A 426 4.23 -23.76 -13.98
N PRO A 427 4.83 -22.87 -14.80
CA PRO A 427 4.42 -21.46 -14.83
C PRO A 427 2.95 -21.22 -15.20
N HIS A 428 2.32 -22.13 -15.94
CA HIS A 428 0.92 -22.01 -16.30
C HIS A 428 -0.03 -22.21 -15.12
N LEU A 429 0.42 -22.88 -14.06
CA LEU A 429 -0.37 -23.14 -12.87
C LEU A 429 -0.15 -22.09 -11.76
N PHE A 430 0.72 -21.09 -12.00
CA PHE A 430 0.91 -19.98 -11.04
C PHE A 430 -0.45 -19.29 -10.80
N PRO A 431 -0.81 -18.96 -9.56
CA PRO A 431 -0.01 -18.93 -8.34
C PRO A 431 -0.06 -20.20 -7.45
N TYR A 432 -0.30 -21.34 -8.00
CA TYR A 432 -0.25 -22.66 -7.32
C TYR A 432 -1.25 -22.77 -6.16
N LYS A 433 -2.51 -22.51 -6.45
CA LYS A 433 -3.60 -22.52 -5.46
C LYS A 433 -3.76 -23.85 -4.72
N HIS A 434 -3.33 -24.94 -5.33
CA HIS A 434 -3.42 -26.30 -4.78
C HIS A 434 -2.06 -26.89 -4.48
N ASN A 435 -1.03 -26.07 -4.29
CA ASN A 435 0.35 -26.49 -4.03
C ASN A 435 0.96 -27.38 -5.13
N GLU A 436 0.56 -27.15 -6.38
CA GLU A 436 1.11 -27.86 -7.54
C GLU A 436 2.57 -27.46 -7.81
N GLY A 437 2.98 -26.32 -7.30
CA GLY A 437 4.34 -25.81 -7.34
C GLY A 437 4.61 -24.94 -6.13
N GLN A 438 5.76 -24.32 -6.12
CA GLN A 438 6.17 -23.41 -5.06
C GLN A 438 6.69 -22.10 -5.65
N PHE A 439 6.11 -21.01 -5.23
CA PHE A 439 6.65 -19.67 -5.40
C PHE A 439 6.78 -19.03 -4.02
N GLN A 440 7.97 -18.66 -3.64
CA GLN A 440 8.19 -18.01 -2.34
C GLN A 440 9.19 -16.89 -2.48
N VAL A 441 8.80 -15.70 -2.05
CA VAL A 441 9.70 -14.57 -1.85
C VAL A 441 9.64 -14.20 -0.37
N LEU A 442 10.74 -14.43 0.32
CA LEU A 442 10.85 -14.13 1.74
C LEU A 442 11.72 -12.89 1.91
N VAL A 443 11.14 -11.84 2.46
CA VAL A 443 11.80 -10.54 2.61
C VAL A 443 11.80 -10.14 4.08
N PRO A 444 12.92 -10.30 4.82
CA PRO A 444 13.06 -9.72 6.15
C PRO A 444 13.39 -8.22 6.01
N LEU A 445 12.36 -7.40 6.06
CA LEU A 445 12.47 -5.96 5.87
C LEU A 445 12.76 -5.27 7.20
N HIS A 446 13.81 -4.44 7.22
CA HIS A 446 14.24 -3.70 8.41
C HIS A 446 13.98 -2.21 8.23
N ASN A 447 13.76 -1.54 9.34
CA ASN A 447 13.52 -0.10 9.38
C ASN A 447 12.43 0.34 8.40
N ALA A 448 11.37 -0.47 8.31
CA ALA A 448 10.29 -0.26 7.36
C ALA A 448 9.32 0.81 7.83
N THR A 449 8.73 1.50 6.89
CA THR A 449 7.55 2.34 7.08
C THR A 449 6.40 1.69 6.33
N PHE A 450 5.36 1.34 7.06
CA PHE A 450 4.21 0.63 6.52
C PHE A 450 2.92 1.36 6.87
N ALA A 451 2.19 1.84 5.85
CA ALA A 451 0.89 2.47 6.01
C ALA A 451 -0.21 1.46 5.64
N PHE A 452 -0.81 0.84 6.66
CA PHE A 452 -1.77 -0.24 6.42
C PHE A 452 -3.10 0.26 5.85
N GLN A 453 -3.46 1.52 6.08
CA GLN A 453 -4.67 2.13 5.54
C GLN A 453 -4.54 3.65 5.48
N PRO A 454 -5.08 4.32 4.43
CA PRO A 454 -5.14 5.78 4.37
C PRO A 454 -5.93 6.36 5.56
N GLY A 455 -5.43 7.44 6.13
CA GLY A 455 -6.01 8.08 7.30
C GLY A 455 -5.55 7.55 8.64
N TRP A 456 -4.82 6.43 8.67
CA TRP A 456 -4.20 5.87 9.86
C TRP A 456 -2.70 6.18 9.88
N PRO A 457 -2.11 6.41 11.06
CA PRO A 457 -0.66 6.67 11.14
C PRO A 457 0.16 5.51 10.59
N ALA A 458 1.19 5.83 9.82
CA ALA A 458 2.11 4.83 9.32
C ALA A 458 2.94 4.23 10.46
N LEU A 459 3.17 2.92 10.38
CA LEU A 459 4.07 2.22 11.29
C LEU A 459 5.51 2.50 10.84
N LYS A 460 6.34 3.03 11.73
CA LYS A 460 7.72 3.41 11.45
C LYS A 460 8.70 2.52 12.21
N ASN A 461 9.92 2.44 11.72
CA ASN A 461 11.00 1.63 12.31
C ASN A 461 10.57 0.18 12.53
N LEU A 462 9.87 -0.36 11.55
CA LEU A 462 9.26 -1.68 11.63
C LEU A 462 10.22 -2.75 11.08
N ASP A 463 10.45 -3.79 11.87
CA ASP A 463 11.08 -5.02 11.38
C ASP A 463 9.97 -6.00 11.03
N ILE A 464 9.75 -6.18 9.74
CA ILE A 464 8.68 -7.01 9.22
C ILE A 464 9.21 -8.04 8.25
N GLU A 465 8.82 -9.29 8.41
CA GLU A 465 9.10 -10.35 7.47
C GLU A 465 7.92 -10.50 6.51
N LEU A 466 8.16 -10.29 5.22
CA LEU A 466 7.18 -10.51 4.17
C LEU A 466 7.44 -11.86 3.53
N ASN A 467 6.46 -12.73 3.55
CA ASN A 467 6.53 -14.04 2.93
C ASN A 467 5.44 -14.14 1.85
N PHE A 468 5.82 -13.88 0.62
CA PHE A 468 4.97 -14.15 -0.54
C PHE A 468 5.07 -15.65 -0.83
N LEU A 469 4.00 -16.36 -0.60
CA LEU A 469 3.96 -17.81 -0.81
C LEU A 469 2.74 -18.18 -1.65
N ASN A 470 3.00 -18.65 -2.86
CA ASN A 470 1.99 -19.04 -3.82
C ASN A 470 0.94 -17.95 -4.05
N ASP A 471 -0.31 -18.19 -3.72
CA ASP A 471 -1.42 -17.25 -3.92
C ASP A 471 -1.67 -16.31 -2.72
N GLY A 472 -0.73 -16.24 -1.80
CA GLY A 472 -0.88 -15.46 -0.59
C GLY A 472 0.37 -14.69 -0.18
N LEU A 473 0.16 -13.78 0.75
CA LEU A 473 1.22 -13.01 1.40
C LEU A 473 1.02 -13.12 2.91
N TRP A 474 2.06 -13.57 3.61
CA TRP A 474 2.09 -13.63 5.07
C TRP A 474 3.18 -12.71 5.58
N MET A 475 2.78 -11.80 6.45
CA MET A 475 3.69 -10.84 7.06
C MET A 475 3.66 -11.01 8.57
N LYS A 476 4.79 -10.88 9.21
CA LYS A 476 4.89 -10.89 10.67
C LYS A 476 5.92 -9.89 11.16
N SER A 477 5.66 -9.36 12.34
CA SER A 477 6.58 -8.48 13.05
C SER A 477 6.43 -8.72 14.55
N ASP A 478 7.54 -8.78 15.27
CA ASP A 478 7.53 -9.11 16.70
C ASP A 478 7.13 -7.92 17.56
N ASN A 479 7.64 -6.72 17.27
CA ASN A 479 7.37 -5.53 18.05
C ASN A 479 7.20 -4.31 17.15
N VAL A 480 6.07 -3.64 17.28
CA VAL A 480 5.72 -2.46 16.50
C VAL A 480 5.23 -1.37 17.44
N ALA A 481 5.73 -0.17 17.26
CA ALA A 481 5.23 0.99 18.01
C ALA A 481 4.01 1.58 17.30
N LEU A 482 2.89 1.69 18.03
CA LEU A 482 1.67 2.37 17.63
C LEU A 482 1.48 3.61 18.50
N GLY A 483 2.20 4.68 18.20
CA GLY A 483 2.28 5.82 19.11
C GLY A 483 2.95 5.40 20.43
N GLY A 484 2.26 5.56 21.55
CA GLY A 484 2.76 5.16 22.86
C GLY A 484 2.46 3.70 23.25
N VAL A 485 1.75 2.95 22.44
CA VAL A 485 1.47 1.52 22.69
C VAL A 485 2.32 0.66 21.78
N THR A 486 2.54 -0.59 22.17
CA THR A 486 3.34 -1.54 21.43
C THR A 486 2.47 -2.71 20.95
N ALA A 487 2.56 -3.04 19.66
CA ALA A 487 2.01 -4.25 19.10
C ALA A 487 3.08 -5.34 19.06
N SER A 488 2.75 -6.53 19.56
CA SER A 488 3.61 -7.69 19.51
C SER A 488 2.92 -8.82 18.76
N ASN A 489 3.69 -9.78 18.26
CA ASN A 489 3.18 -10.91 17.50
C ASN A 489 2.25 -10.48 16.35
N LEU A 490 2.62 -9.39 15.68
CA LEU A 490 1.83 -8.87 14.57
C LEU A 490 1.94 -9.80 13.38
N THR A 491 0.78 -10.25 12.90
CA THR A 491 0.67 -10.95 11.62
C THR A 491 -0.26 -10.19 10.70
N ALA A 492 0.13 -10.06 9.44
CA ALA A 492 -0.68 -9.40 8.43
C ALA A 492 -0.70 -10.30 7.20
N ASN A 493 -1.84 -10.90 6.91
CA ASN A 493 -1.93 -11.96 5.92
C ASN A 493 -2.92 -11.62 4.82
N ILE A 494 -2.54 -11.92 3.60
CA ILE A 494 -3.42 -11.95 2.44
C ILE A 494 -3.43 -13.40 1.95
N PRO A 495 -4.28 -14.28 2.52
CA PRO A 495 -4.22 -15.72 2.27
C PRO A 495 -4.52 -16.12 0.83
N ASP A 496 -5.27 -15.27 0.13
CA ASP A 496 -5.67 -15.50 -1.26
C ASP A 496 -5.76 -14.15 -1.96
N TYR A 497 -4.89 -13.93 -2.95
CA TYR A 497 -4.89 -12.67 -3.71
C TYR A 497 -6.23 -12.36 -4.36
N SER A 498 -6.95 -13.39 -4.79
CA SER A 498 -8.24 -13.21 -5.47
C SER A 498 -9.35 -12.70 -4.56
N LYS A 499 -9.25 -12.91 -3.26
CA LYS A 499 -10.24 -12.43 -2.29
C LYS A 499 -10.01 -10.98 -1.88
N GLU A 500 -8.86 -10.44 -2.20
CA GLU A 500 -8.50 -9.02 -2.00
C GLU A 500 -8.75 -8.53 -0.57
N LYS A 501 -8.32 -9.33 0.42
CA LYS A 501 -8.45 -9.01 1.85
C LYS A 501 -7.13 -9.15 2.58
N LEU A 502 -6.79 -8.15 3.38
CA LEU A 502 -5.68 -8.18 4.32
C LEU A 502 -6.22 -8.40 5.73
N LEU A 503 -5.75 -9.46 6.38
CA LEU A 503 -6.12 -9.82 7.75
C LEU A 503 -4.94 -9.55 8.68
N ILE A 504 -5.13 -8.67 9.65
CA ILE A 504 -4.09 -8.31 10.62
C ILE A 504 -4.50 -8.79 12.00
N ASP A 505 -3.60 -9.49 12.67
CA ASP A 505 -3.73 -9.89 14.06
C ASP A 505 -2.52 -9.39 14.84
N ALA A 506 -2.76 -8.86 16.04
CA ALA A 506 -1.69 -8.38 16.90
C ALA A 506 -2.10 -8.42 18.36
N ASP A 507 -1.11 -8.55 19.24
CA ASP A 507 -1.25 -8.34 20.67
C ASP A 507 -0.78 -6.90 20.98
N ILE A 508 -1.67 -6.11 21.58
CA ILE A 508 -1.41 -4.70 21.90
C ILE A 508 -1.15 -4.56 23.37
N ASN A 509 -0.06 -3.93 23.72
CA ASN A 509 0.30 -3.64 25.12
C ASN A 509 0.77 -2.21 25.23
N GLY A 510 0.40 -1.55 26.29
CA GLY A 510 0.89 -0.21 26.54
C GLY A 510 0.06 0.53 27.57
N PRO A 511 0.48 1.77 27.92
CA PRO A 511 -0.26 2.61 28.86
C PRO A 511 -1.58 3.07 28.24
N GLY A 512 -2.65 3.01 29.00
CA GLY A 512 -3.98 3.45 28.58
C GLY A 512 -4.02 4.91 28.13
N LYS A 513 -3.16 5.74 28.69
CA LYS A 513 -3.01 7.15 28.31
C LYS A 513 -2.63 7.35 26.85
N ALA A 514 -1.94 6.42 26.27
CA ALA A 514 -1.45 6.52 24.89
C ALA A 514 -2.51 6.10 23.86
N VAL A 515 -3.59 5.46 24.28
CA VAL A 515 -4.61 4.94 23.34
C VAL A 515 -5.41 6.08 22.72
N GLY A 516 -5.85 7.05 23.52
CA GLY A 516 -6.62 8.20 23.03
C GLY A 516 -5.86 9.04 22.00
N PRO A 517 -4.63 9.49 22.30
CA PRO A 517 -3.84 10.28 21.36
C PRO A 517 -3.59 9.56 20.02
N TYR A 518 -3.44 8.25 20.03
CA TYR A 518 -3.30 7.48 18.80
C TYR A 518 -4.54 7.63 17.90
N PHE A 519 -5.74 7.51 18.46
CA PHE A 519 -6.98 7.59 17.70
C PHE A 519 -7.33 9.01 17.22
N GLU A 520 -6.73 10.05 17.79
CA GLU A 520 -6.91 11.42 17.31
C GLU A 520 -6.40 11.64 15.88
N GLU A 521 -5.43 10.84 15.47
CA GLU A 521 -4.85 10.88 14.13
C GLU A 521 -5.50 9.87 13.17
N THR A 522 -6.63 9.31 13.55
CA THR A 522 -7.34 8.27 12.79
C THR A 522 -8.75 8.72 12.41
N PRO A 523 -9.46 7.97 11.54
CA PRO A 523 -10.87 8.22 11.27
C PRO A 523 -11.80 8.10 12.49
N LEU A 524 -11.32 7.51 13.59
CA LEU A 524 -12.08 7.38 14.84
C LEU A 524 -11.93 8.58 15.78
N LYS A 525 -11.40 9.71 15.27
CA LYS A 525 -11.21 10.93 16.05
C LYS A 525 -12.51 11.46 16.64
N ALA A 526 -13.58 11.51 15.86
CA ALA A 526 -14.88 12.05 16.29
C ALA A 526 -15.66 11.10 17.22
N SER A 527 -15.37 9.80 17.18
CA SER A 527 -16.05 8.79 18.00
C SER A 527 -15.20 8.36 19.19
N LEU A 528 -14.31 7.42 19.00
CA LEU A 528 -13.54 6.80 20.09
C LEU A 528 -12.56 7.77 20.75
N ALA A 529 -11.84 8.58 19.97
CA ALA A 529 -10.90 9.55 20.54
C ALA A 529 -11.60 10.60 21.36
N ALA A 530 -12.75 11.10 20.91
CA ALA A 530 -13.54 12.08 21.66
C ALA A 530 -14.05 11.49 22.99
N THR A 531 -14.46 10.23 22.97
CA THR A 531 -14.87 9.52 24.17
C THR A 531 -13.71 9.37 25.15
N LEU A 532 -12.54 9.01 24.68
CA LEU A 532 -11.33 8.84 25.51
C LEU A 532 -10.78 10.15 26.08
N GLN A 533 -11.15 11.29 25.52
CA GLN A 533 -10.86 12.58 26.12
C GLN A 533 -11.69 12.84 27.40
N GLN A 534 -12.90 12.32 27.43
CA GLN A 534 -13.79 12.47 28.57
C GLN A 534 -13.62 11.32 29.59
N LEU A 535 -13.27 10.14 29.12
CA LEU A 535 -13.03 8.93 29.92
C LEU A 535 -11.54 8.56 29.80
N GLN A 536 -10.73 9.09 30.69
CA GLN A 536 -9.27 8.97 30.63
C GLN A 536 -8.80 7.70 31.35
N LEU A 537 -8.35 6.75 30.56
CA LEU A 537 -7.85 5.48 31.07
C LEU A 537 -6.38 5.60 31.41
N ASP A 538 -5.97 5.13 32.59
CA ASP A 538 -4.59 5.04 33.05
C ASP A 538 -4.24 3.60 33.41
N GLY A 539 -2.94 3.30 33.43
CA GLY A 539 -2.46 1.95 33.66
C GLY A 539 -2.30 1.15 32.37
N ASP A 540 -1.68 0.01 32.50
CA ASP A 540 -1.36 -0.84 31.34
C ASP A 540 -2.60 -1.53 30.79
N VAL A 541 -2.70 -1.53 29.45
CA VAL A 541 -3.79 -2.15 28.72
C VAL A 541 -3.21 -3.27 27.86
N ASN A 542 -3.84 -4.42 27.87
CA ASN A 542 -3.56 -5.57 27.02
C ASN A 542 -4.74 -5.80 26.09
N ALA A 543 -4.48 -5.86 24.80
CA ALA A 543 -5.52 -6.08 23.82
C ALA A 543 -5.09 -7.08 22.77
N ARG A 544 -6.04 -7.78 22.21
CA ARG A 544 -5.86 -8.56 21.00
C ARG A 544 -6.67 -7.92 19.90
N LEU A 545 -5.99 -7.58 18.80
CA LEU A 545 -6.55 -6.85 17.68
C LEU A 545 -6.64 -7.74 16.45
N HIS A 546 -7.78 -7.71 15.78
CA HIS A 546 -7.98 -8.32 14.47
C HIS A 546 -8.54 -7.27 13.52
N LEU A 547 -7.86 -7.04 12.39
CA LEU A 547 -8.31 -6.15 11.34
C LEU A 547 -8.61 -6.94 10.08
N ASP A 548 -9.72 -6.64 9.45
CA ASP A 548 -10.10 -7.12 8.13
C ASP A 548 -10.13 -5.92 7.19
N ILE A 549 -9.14 -5.83 6.30
CA ILE A 549 -8.95 -4.68 5.41
C ILE A 549 -9.22 -5.12 3.98
N PRO A 550 -10.37 -4.75 3.39
CA PRO A 550 -10.59 -4.94 1.96
C PRO A 550 -9.62 -4.09 1.14
N LEU A 551 -8.97 -4.70 0.13
CA LEU A 551 -7.99 -4.01 -0.70
C LEU A 551 -8.62 -3.11 -1.77
N ASP A 552 -9.92 -3.25 -2.00
CA ASP A 552 -10.69 -2.45 -2.97
C ASP A 552 -11.07 -1.06 -2.44
N GLY A 553 -10.69 -0.72 -1.22
CA GLY A 553 -11.00 0.56 -0.59
C GLY A 553 -12.31 0.60 0.17
N GLU A 554 -13.02 -0.51 0.32
CA GLU A 554 -14.17 -0.62 1.22
C GLU A 554 -13.74 -0.49 2.68
N MET A 555 -14.73 -0.39 3.57
CA MET A 555 -14.45 -0.12 4.99
C MET A 555 -13.72 -1.26 5.67
N THR A 556 -12.67 -0.89 6.42
CA THR A 556 -11.95 -1.79 7.30
C THR A 556 -12.80 -2.16 8.50
N THR A 557 -12.79 -3.44 8.86
CA THR A 557 -13.41 -3.93 10.08
C THR A 557 -12.33 -4.23 11.12
N ALA A 558 -12.41 -3.60 12.28
CA ALA A 558 -11.52 -3.84 13.41
C ALA A 558 -12.27 -4.57 14.50
N LYS A 559 -11.74 -5.70 14.96
CA LYS A 559 -12.29 -6.49 16.07
C LYS A 559 -11.23 -6.77 17.09
N GLY A 560 -11.64 -7.00 18.32
CA GLY A 560 -10.70 -7.43 19.33
C GLY A 560 -11.27 -7.48 20.73
N ASP A 561 -10.39 -7.85 21.64
CA ASP A 561 -10.65 -7.92 23.06
C ASP A 561 -9.61 -7.09 23.80
N VAL A 562 -10.07 -6.36 24.80
CA VAL A 562 -9.19 -5.56 25.66
C VAL A 562 -9.30 -6.09 27.08
N ARG A 563 -8.16 -6.34 27.71
CA ARG A 563 -8.08 -6.79 29.10
C ARG A 563 -7.56 -5.65 29.98
N LEU A 564 -8.27 -5.43 31.05
CA LEU A 564 -7.92 -4.43 32.06
C LEU A 564 -7.58 -5.15 33.36
N LYS A 565 -6.54 -4.70 34.01
CA LYS A 565 -6.14 -5.21 35.32
C LYS A 565 -5.67 -4.06 36.19
N ASN A 566 -6.46 -3.74 37.21
CA ASN A 566 -6.18 -2.66 38.15
C ASN A 566 -5.93 -1.30 37.47
N ASN A 567 -6.59 -1.04 36.35
CA ASN A 567 -6.53 0.24 35.67
C ASN A 567 -7.29 1.30 36.45
N SER A 568 -7.00 2.56 36.20
CA SER A 568 -7.82 3.65 36.68
C SER A 568 -8.49 4.38 35.53
N LEU A 569 -9.71 4.81 35.73
CA LEU A 569 -10.48 5.54 34.73
C LEU A 569 -10.94 6.86 35.33
N TYR A 570 -10.43 7.98 34.83
CA TYR A 570 -10.84 9.30 35.22
C TYR A 570 -12.03 9.77 34.38
N ILE A 571 -13.13 10.04 35.02
CA ILE A 571 -14.35 10.54 34.39
C ILE A 571 -14.35 12.06 34.49
N LYS A 572 -13.88 12.73 33.44
CA LYS A 572 -13.64 14.16 33.42
C LYS A 572 -14.87 15.00 33.78
N PRO A 573 -16.09 14.73 33.24
CA PRO A 573 -17.29 15.51 33.62
C PRO A 573 -17.65 15.44 35.09
N LEU A 574 -17.37 14.33 35.75
CA LEU A 574 -17.66 14.11 37.15
C LEU A 574 -16.45 14.40 38.06
N GLU A 575 -15.28 14.67 37.49
CA GLU A 575 -14.01 14.82 38.22
C GLU A 575 -13.80 13.67 39.21
N SER A 576 -14.17 12.47 38.83
CA SER A 576 -14.09 11.29 39.65
C SER A 576 -13.36 10.15 38.99
N THR A 577 -12.64 9.38 39.78
CA THR A 577 -11.81 8.29 39.28
C THR A 577 -12.32 6.93 39.74
N LEU A 578 -12.53 6.02 38.81
CA LEU A 578 -12.67 4.61 39.09
C LEU A 578 -11.28 3.99 39.25
N LYS A 579 -11.06 3.27 40.34
CA LYS A 579 -9.81 2.57 40.61
C LYS A 579 -9.97 1.08 40.50
N ASN A 580 -8.87 0.36 40.32
CA ASN A 580 -8.83 -1.09 40.27
C ASN A 580 -9.82 -1.67 39.24
N LEU A 581 -9.95 -0.99 38.10
CA LEU A 581 -10.79 -1.42 37.00
C LEU A 581 -10.21 -2.68 36.37
N SER A 582 -10.96 -3.78 36.45
CA SER A 582 -10.49 -5.07 35.96
C SER A 582 -11.60 -5.79 35.24
N GLY A 583 -11.21 -6.51 34.17
CA GLY A 583 -12.13 -7.27 33.35
C GLY A 583 -11.77 -7.22 31.90
N GLN A 584 -12.72 -7.48 31.04
CA GLN A 584 -12.52 -7.61 29.62
C GLN A 584 -13.67 -6.98 28.87
N PHE A 585 -13.36 -6.33 27.75
CA PHE A 585 -14.36 -5.90 26.78
C PHE A 585 -13.92 -6.22 25.37
N SER A 586 -14.86 -6.40 24.48
CA SER A 586 -14.65 -6.61 23.07
C SER A 586 -15.03 -5.36 22.28
N PHE A 587 -14.48 -5.23 21.10
CA PHE A 587 -14.84 -4.16 20.18
C PHE A 587 -14.98 -4.68 18.76
N GLU A 588 -15.86 -4.04 18.00
CA GLU A 588 -15.99 -4.19 16.56
C GLU A 588 -16.13 -2.79 15.96
N ASN A 589 -15.06 -2.31 15.29
CA ASN A 589 -14.90 -0.91 14.91
C ASN A 589 -15.01 0.01 16.13
N GLY A 590 -15.89 0.99 16.10
CA GLY A 590 -16.16 1.84 17.24
C GLY A 590 -17.14 1.24 18.25
N ASN A 591 -17.68 0.07 18.00
CA ASN A 591 -18.67 -0.57 18.87
C ASN A 591 -17.98 -1.43 19.92
N LEU A 592 -18.08 -1.03 21.17
CA LEU A 592 -17.48 -1.72 22.29
C LEU A 592 -18.57 -2.43 23.11
N LYS A 593 -18.23 -3.59 23.66
CA LYS A 593 -19.10 -4.33 24.55
C LYS A 593 -18.28 -5.00 25.63
N SER A 594 -18.57 -4.69 26.87
CA SER A 594 -17.85 -5.30 27.99
C SER A 594 -18.53 -6.57 28.48
N GLU A 595 -17.71 -7.46 29.03
CA GLU A 595 -18.18 -8.43 30.03
C GLU A 595 -18.27 -7.71 31.37
N PRO A 596 -18.84 -8.35 32.41
CA PRO A 596 -18.90 -7.70 33.73
C PRO A 596 -17.49 -7.31 34.21
N LEU A 597 -17.31 -6.02 34.42
CA LEU A 597 -16.08 -5.43 34.95
C LEU A 597 -16.22 -5.17 36.43
N THR A 598 -15.13 -5.23 37.16
CA THR A 598 -15.07 -4.83 38.56
C THR A 598 -14.20 -3.62 38.75
N ALA A 599 -14.60 -2.72 39.62
CA ALA A 599 -13.82 -1.53 39.94
C ALA A 599 -14.09 -1.09 41.39
N SER A 600 -13.38 -0.08 41.81
CA SER A 600 -13.57 0.62 43.06
C SER A 600 -13.88 2.08 42.75
N TRP A 601 -15.00 2.54 43.23
CA TRP A 601 -15.42 3.93 43.07
C TRP A 601 -15.80 4.50 44.44
N PHE A 602 -15.33 5.66 44.77
CA PHE A 602 -15.47 6.21 46.12
C PHE A 602 -15.02 5.22 47.22
N ASN A 603 -13.92 4.51 46.95
CA ASN A 603 -13.33 3.48 47.81
C ASN A 603 -14.25 2.29 48.11
N GLN A 604 -15.23 2.05 47.27
CA GLN A 604 -16.17 0.95 47.38
C GLN A 604 -16.31 0.14 46.10
N PRO A 605 -16.54 -1.16 46.16
CA PRO A 605 -16.65 -2.00 44.99
C PRO A 605 -17.84 -1.65 44.10
N VAL A 606 -17.63 -1.65 42.81
CA VAL A 606 -18.70 -1.46 41.83
C VAL A 606 -18.54 -2.46 40.71
N ASN A 607 -19.64 -3.03 40.24
CA ASN A 607 -19.69 -3.85 39.03
C ASN A 607 -20.16 -2.99 37.86
N ILE A 608 -19.50 -3.15 36.74
CA ILE A 608 -19.75 -2.30 35.58
C ILE A 608 -19.86 -3.20 34.34
N ASP A 609 -20.82 -2.93 33.49
CA ASP A 609 -20.77 -3.36 32.09
C ASP A 609 -21.12 -2.17 31.19
N PHE A 610 -20.57 -2.16 30.01
CA PHE A 610 -20.83 -1.08 29.08
C PHE A 610 -20.92 -1.59 27.65
N SER A 611 -21.59 -0.83 26.80
CA SER A 611 -21.61 -0.99 25.36
C SER A 611 -21.58 0.36 24.70
N THR A 612 -20.94 0.42 23.55
CA THR A 612 -20.94 1.61 22.71
C THR A 612 -21.43 1.29 21.31
N THR A 613 -22.04 2.25 20.66
CA THR A 613 -22.55 2.09 19.30
C THR A 613 -22.12 3.29 18.48
N GLU A 614 -21.42 3.02 17.37
CA GLU A 614 -21.04 4.02 16.40
C GLU A 614 -22.16 4.17 15.37
N GLY A 615 -22.90 5.28 15.46
CA GLY A 615 -23.97 5.61 14.51
C GLY A 615 -23.52 6.60 13.45
N GLU A 616 -24.41 6.87 12.49
CA GLU A 616 -24.11 7.83 11.41
C GLU A 616 -23.96 9.27 11.91
N LYS A 617 -24.73 9.65 12.92
CA LYS A 617 -24.78 11.03 13.43
C LYS A 617 -24.16 11.19 14.80
N ALA A 618 -24.04 10.09 15.55
CA ALA A 618 -23.60 10.13 16.93
C ALA A 618 -22.94 8.84 17.37
N TYR A 619 -22.05 8.96 18.33
CA TYR A 619 -21.47 7.86 19.07
C TYR A 619 -22.19 7.71 20.39
N GLN A 620 -22.72 6.54 20.69
CA GLN A 620 -23.54 6.31 21.87
C GLN A 620 -22.86 5.35 22.83
N VAL A 621 -22.87 5.69 24.10
CA VAL A 621 -22.28 4.89 25.17
C VAL A 621 -23.39 4.54 26.17
N ALA A 622 -23.52 3.26 26.50
CA ALA A 622 -24.44 2.78 27.54
C ALA A 622 -23.64 2.04 28.62
N VAL A 623 -23.79 2.43 29.85
CA VAL A 623 -23.08 1.83 30.98
C VAL A 623 -24.11 1.37 32.04
N ASN A 624 -23.96 0.14 32.49
CA ASN A 624 -24.72 -0.38 33.65
C ASN A 624 -23.75 -0.53 34.81
N LEU A 625 -24.20 -0.03 35.94
CA LEU A 625 -23.45 -0.02 37.19
C LEU A 625 -24.27 -0.67 38.28
N ASN A 626 -23.64 -1.40 39.19
CA ASN A 626 -24.29 -1.83 40.43
C ASN A 626 -23.26 -1.99 41.53
N GLY A 627 -23.74 -1.90 42.73
CA GLY A 627 -22.90 -2.06 43.90
C GLY A 627 -23.69 -2.16 45.19
N ASN A 628 -23.03 -2.63 46.25
CA ASN A 628 -23.50 -2.59 47.64
C ASN A 628 -22.57 -1.64 48.39
N TRP A 629 -23.04 -0.43 48.65
CA TRP A 629 -22.21 0.62 49.21
C TRP A 629 -22.62 1.02 50.58
N GLN A 630 -21.65 1.49 51.37
CA GLN A 630 -21.89 2.14 52.63
C GLN A 630 -21.76 3.65 52.42
N PRO A 631 -22.86 4.42 52.42
CA PRO A 631 -22.79 5.83 52.16
C PRO A 631 -21.88 6.59 53.12
N SER A 632 -21.71 6.10 54.34
CA SER A 632 -20.82 6.66 55.35
C SER A 632 -19.34 6.61 54.98
N ARG A 633 -18.95 5.76 54.01
CA ARG A 633 -17.57 5.64 53.56
C ARG A 633 -17.27 6.41 52.26
N MET A 634 -18.25 7.11 51.73
CA MET A 634 -18.09 7.81 50.43
C MET A 634 -17.33 9.14 50.54
N ASP A 635 -17.14 9.67 51.71
CA ASP A 635 -16.47 10.97 51.98
C ASP A 635 -17.10 12.18 51.26
N VAL A 636 -18.31 12.03 50.74
CA VAL A 636 -19.05 13.10 50.05
C VAL A 636 -20.09 13.76 50.90
N LEU A 637 -20.40 13.18 52.04
CA LEU A 637 -21.35 13.73 53.02
C LEU A 637 -20.64 14.56 54.05
N PRO A 638 -21.23 15.66 54.58
CA PRO A 638 -20.69 16.35 55.71
C PRO A 638 -20.53 15.39 56.89
N LYS A 639 -19.44 15.55 57.66
CA LYS A 639 -19.13 14.60 58.76
C LYS A 639 -20.26 14.37 59.78
N PRO A 640 -21.04 15.36 60.21
CA PRO A 640 -22.14 15.11 61.11
C PRO A 640 -23.24 14.22 60.48
N ILE A 641 -23.45 14.35 59.19
CA ILE A 641 -24.44 13.54 58.47
C ILE A 641 -23.87 12.12 58.24
N GLU A 642 -22.60 12.02 57.87
CA GLU A 642 -21.91 10.76 57.73
C GLU A 642 -21.92 9.91 58.98
N ALA A 643 -21.69 10.53 60.14
CA ALA A 643 -21.72 9.84 61.42
C ALA A 643 -23.15 9.36 61.84
N SER A 644 -24.18 9.93 61.25
CA SER A 644 -25.57 9.63 61.57
C SER A 644 -26.19 8.57 60.62
N VAL A 645 -25.52 8.18 59.59
CA VAL A 645 -25.98 7.26 58.56
C VAL A 645 -25.12 6.00 58.57
N ASN A 646 -25.74 4.85 58.77
CA ASN A 646 -25.06 3.54 58.76
C ASN A 646 -25.86 2.54 57.92
N GLY A 647 -25.13 1.59 57.34
CA GLY A 647 -25.75 0.51 56.63
C GLY A 647 -25.25 0.44 55.16
N VAL A 648 -25.79 -0.56 54.50
CA VAL A 648 -25.40 -0.90 53.12
C VAL A 648 -26.59 -0.65 52.20
N VAL A 649 -26.31 0.02 51.05
CA VAL A 649 -27.31 0.27 50.03
C VAL A 649 -26.91 -0.52 48.75
N ALA A 650 -27.81 -1.39 48.35
CA ALA A 650 -27.75 -2.04 47.03
C ALA A 650 -28.35 -1.09 46.00
N TRP A 651 -27.56 -0.72 45.03
CA TRP A 651 -27.97 0.23 44.00
C TRP A 651 -27.64 -0.26 42.61
N GLN A 652 -28.35 0.24 41.60
CA GLN A 652 -28.14 0.01 40.19
C GLN A 652 -28.14 1.35 39.45
N GLY A 653 -27.27 1.50 38.46
CA GLY A 653 -27.21 2.71 37.65
C GLY A 653 -27.13 2.38 36.17
N LYS A 654 -27.80 3.19 35.38
CA LYS A 654 -27.70 3.15 33.92
C LYS A 654 -27.27 4.50 33.42
N VAL A 655 -26.20 4.52 32.62
CA VAL A 655 -25.69 5.74 32.02
C VAL A 655 -25.82 5.64 30.50
N ALA A 656 -26.44 6.62 29.89
CA ALA A 656 -26.52 6.77 28.45
C ALA A 656 -25.82 8.07 28.06
N ILE A 657 -24.78 7.96 27.22
CA ILE A 657 -24.02 9.11 26.73
C ILE A 657 -24.24 9.18 25.24
N ASP A 658 -24.62 10.34 24.73
CA ASP A 658 -24.77 10.64 23.31
C ASP A 658 -23.72 11.65 22.91
N LEU A 659 -22.87 11.27 21.95
CA LEU A 659 -21.77 12.08 21.43
C LEU A 659 -22.01 12.38 19.95
N PRO A 660 -22.84 13.38 19.62
CA PRO A 660 -23.04 13.78 18.24
C PRO A 660 -21.72 14.29 17.64
N TYR A 661 -21.43 13.93 16.37
CA TYR A 661 -20.15 14.29 15.74
C TYR A 661 -19.99 15.79 15.51
N HIS A 662 -21.09 16.54 15.39
CA HIS A 662 -21.10 17.96 15.09
C HIS A 662 -21.77 18.85 16.13
N SER A 663 -22.09 18.30 17.31
CA SER A 663 -22.71 19.05 18.40
C SER A 663 -22.18 18.58 19.74
N GLU A 664 -22.66 19.18 20.83
CA GLU A 664 -22.19 18.90 22.16
C GLU A 664 -22.65 17.53 22.67
N ALA A 665 -21.83 16.94 23.53
CA ALA A 665 -22.15 15.69 24.20
C ALA A 665 -23.32 15.86 25.17
N ARG A 666 -24.16 14.85 25.25
CA ARG A 666 -25.28 14.76 26.21
C ARG A 666 -25.23 13.43 26.92
N TYR A 667 -25.64 13.42 28.19
CA TYR A 667 -25.71 12.19 28.97
C TYR A 667 -26.96 12.16 29.81
N GLN A 668 -27.40 10.93 30.10
CA GLN A 668 -28.50 10.65 30.97
C GLN A 668 -28.09 9.50 31.91
N VAL A 669 -28.34 9.68 33.20
CA VAL A 669 -28.03 8.68 34.24
C VAL A 669 -29.26 8.37 35.02
N ASP A 670 -29.62 7.08 35.14
CA ASP A 670 -30.70 6.59 35.94
C ASP A 670 -30.15 5.70 37.05
N ILE A 671 -30.38 6.06 38.29
CA ILE A 671 -29.90 5.31 39.44
C ILE A 671 -31.12 4.86 40.24
N THR A 672 -31.16 3.59 40.58
CA THR A 672 -32.19 3.00 41.45
C THR A 672 -31.51 2.29 42.60
N GLY A 673 -32.17 2.34 43.74
CA GLY A 673 -31.67 1.64 44.89
C GLY A 673 -32.80 1.51 45.93
N ASP A 674 -32.61 0.64 46.88
CA ASP A 674 -33.51 0.51 48.04
C ASP A 674 -32.68 0.73 49.31
N LEU A 675 -33.10 1.71 50.08
CA LEU A 675 -32.47 2.05 51.35
C LEU A 675 -32.96 1.15 52.49
N LYS A 676 -33.49 -0.02 52.22
CA LYS A 676 -34.09 -0.93 53.19
C LYS A 676 -33.18 -1.20 54.40
N ASN A 677 -31.92 -1.44 54.16
CA ASN A 677 -30.94 -1.79 55.19
C ASN A 677 -30.15 -0.59 55.71
N LEU A 678 -30.55 0.61 55.32
CA LEU A 678 -29.92 1.85 55.79
C LEU A 678 -30.60 2.32 57.07
N GLN A 679 -29.75 2.70 58.02
CA GLN A 679 -30.18 3.34 59.25
C GLN A 679 -29.74 4.81 59.23
N SER A 680 -30.65 5.70 59.48
CA SER A 680 -30.36 7.11 59.61
C SER A 680 -30.86 7.61 60.98
N GLN A 681 -29.91 8.18 61.71
CA GLN A 681 -30.21 8.84 63.00
C GLN A 681 -30.43 10.34 62.87
N LEU A 682 -30.53 10.82 61.63
CA LEU A 682 -30.81 12.22 61.35
C LEU A 682 -32.23 12.53 61.82
N PRO A 683 -32.51 13.80 62.22
CA PRO A 683 -33.85 14.22 62.61
C PRO A 683 -34.86 14.01 61.49
N ALA A 684 -36.11 13.82 61.85
CA ALA A 684 -37.21 13.71 60.89
C ALA A 684 -37.21 14.94 59.93
N PRO A 685 -37.45 14.79 58.67
CA PRO A 685 -37.94 13.62 57.91
C PRO A 685 -36.87 12.67 57.40
N LEU A 686 -35.57 12.89 57.75
CA LEU A 686 -34.48 12.08 57.29
C LEU A 686 -34.11 10.92 58.21
N ASP A 687 -34.91 10.65 59.24
CA ASP A 687 -34.77 9.47 60.09
C ASP A 687 -35.19 8.20 59.34
N LYS A 688 -34.54 7.11 59.60
CA LYS A 688 -34.86 5.82 59.00
C LYS A 688 -34.40 4.67 59.88
N GLN A 689 -35.32 3.72 60.10
CA GLN A 689 -35.00 2.47 60.75
C GLN A 689 -34.57 1.40 59.77
N PRO A 690 -33.61 0.52 60.10
CA PRO A 690 -33.23 -0.60 59.23
C PRO A 690 -34.40 -1.57 59.08
N GLY A 691 -34.57 -2.09 57.88
CA GLY A 691 -35.65 -3.03 57.55
C GLY A 691 -36.84 -2.41 56.88
N GLN A 692 -36.95 -1.11 56.86
CA GLN A 692 -38.07 -0.40 56.21
C GLN A 692 -37.74 -0.16 54.75
N PRO A 693 -38.49 -0.68 53.76
CA PRO A 693 -38.21 -0.41 52.34
C PRO A 693 -38.33 1.10 52.06
N LEU A 694 -37.35 1.62 51.35
CA LEU A 694 -37.36 3.00 50.84
C LEU A 694 -36.72 3.00 49.45
N PRO A 695 -37.47 2.72 48.41
CA PRO A 695 -36.93 2.76 47.06
C PRO A 695 -36.58 4.18 46.63
N VAL A 696 -35.41 4.34 46.02
CA VAL A 696 -34.90 5.62 45.55
C VAL A 696 -34.65 5.54 44.05
N LYS A 697 -35.08 6.55 43.35
CA LYS A 697 -34.79 6.73 41.92
C LYS A 697 -34.16 8.11 41.74
N LEU A 698 -33.02 8.12 41.05
CA LEU A 698 -32.33 9.33 40.65
C LEU A 698 -32.22 9.37 39.14
N ASN A 699 -32.37 10.55 38.55
CA ASN A 699 -32.20 10.79 37.14
C ASN A 699 -31.31 12.01 36.92
N VAL A 700 -30.30 11.85 36.09
CA VAL A 700 -29.43 12.96 35.69
C VAL A 700 -29.56 13.13 34.20
N ASP A 701 -29.81 14.35 33.73
CA ASP A 701 -29.84 14.72 32.33
C ASP A 701 -28.99 15.96 32.12
N GLY A 702 -27.95 15.86 31.28
CA GLY A 702 -27.04 16.97 31.16
C GLY A 702 -26.14 16.95 29.95
N ASN A 703 -25.25 17.94 29.95
CA ASN A 703 -24.19 18.10 28.94
C ASN A 703 -22.86 18.45 29.65
N LEU A 704 -21.84 18.85 28.91
CA LEU A 704 -20.54 19.19 29.47
C LEU A 704 -20.56 20.45 30.33
N ASN A 705 -21.59 21.27 30.24
CA ASN A 705 -21.69 22.55 30.94
C ASN A 705 -22.60 22.52 32.15
N SER A 706 -23.67 21.73 32.11
CA SER A 706 -24.67 21.66 33.16
C SER A 706 -25.42 20.34 33.13
N PHE A 707 -26.03 19.97 34.26
CA PHE A 707 -26.93 18.84 34.30
C PHE A 707 -28.10 19.14 35.29
N GLU A 708 -29.21 18.45 35.03
CA GLU A 708 -30.35 18.44 35.91
C GLU A 708 -30.41 17.08 36.63
N LEU A 709 -30.47 17.14 37.95
CA LEU A 709 -30.61 15.95 38.78
C LEU A 709 -32.02 15.95 39.41
N THR A 710 -32.79 14.97 39.02
CA THR A 710 -34.11 14.77 39.58
C THR A 710 -34.16 13.45 40.33
N GLY A 711 -35.08 13.29 41.21
CA GLY A 711 -35.23 12.03 41.91
C GLY A 711 -36.37 11.98 42.86
N ASN A 712 -36.62 10.77 43.38
CA ASN A 712 -37.60 10.56 44.45
C ASN A 712 -37.12 9.47 45.41
N ALA A 713 -37.61 9.55 46.62
CA ALA A 713 -37.40 8.57 47.66
C ALA A 713 -38.76 8.13 48.19
N GLY A 714 -39.06 6.84 48.05
CA GLY A 714 -40.36 6.25 48.48
C GLY A 714 -41.54 6.73 47.69
N GLY A 715 -41.37 7.39 46.56
CA GLY A 715 -42.47 7.87 45.73
C GLY A 715 -43.18 9.14 46.22
N MET A 716 -42.87 9.63 47.42
CA MET A 716 -43.52 10.80 48.01
C MET A 716 -42.56 12.00 48.18
N ASN A 717 -41.27 11.77 48.26
CA ASN A 717 -40.27 12.79 48.35
C ASN A 717 -39.63 12.98 46.97
N HIS A 718 -39.78 14.14 46.39
CA HIS A 718 -39.27 14.46 45.06
C HIS A 718 -38.31 15.63 45.13
N PHE A 719 -37.26 15.57 44.37
CA PHE A 719 -36.35 16.71 44.19
C PHE A 719 -36.01 16.93 42.74
N ASN A 720 -35.67 18.17 42.43
CA ASN A 720 -35.19 18.60 41.14
C ASN A 720 -34.08 19.64 41.35
N SER A 721 -33.00 19.52 40.61
CA SER A 721 -31.90 20.43 40.77
C SER A 721 -31.20 20.63 39.43
N ARG A 722 -30.60 21.78 39.29
CA ARG A 722 -29.72 22.13 38.18
C ARG A 722 -28.35 22.46 38.69
N TRP A 723 -27.36 21.81 38.08
CA TRP A 723 -25.96 21.95 38.43
C TRP A 723 -25.14 22.49 37.27
N LEU A 724 -24.19 23.36 37.53
CA LEU A 724 -23.26 23.94 36.54
C LEU A 724 -21.90 23.32 36.72
N LEU A 725 -21.31 22.88 35.63
CA LEU A 725 -19.98 22.26 35.55
C LEU A 725 -18.91 23.27 35.12
N ASN A 726 -18.98 24.49 35.65
CA ASN A 726 -17.90 25.46 35.47
C ASN A 726 -16.67 25.02 36.29
N ARG A 727 -15.67 25.82 36.45
CA ARG A 727 -14.44 25.49 37.19
C ARG A 727 -14.64 24.70 38.49
N LYS A 728 -15.80 24.84 39.14
CA LYS A 728 -16.24 24.06 40.27
C LYS A 728 -17.68 23.60 40.06
N LEU A 729 -18.03 22.46 40.61
CA LEU A 729 -19.40 22.00 40.61
C LEU A 729 -20.27 23.00 41.42
N THR A 730 -21.19 23.65 40.75
CA THR A 730 -22.02 24.70 41.33
C THR A 730 -23.49 24.28 41.24
N LEU A 731 -24.15 24.25 42.40
CA LEU A 731 -25.59 24.10 42.42
C LEU A 731 -26.22 25.46 42.08
N ASP A 732 -26.98 25.50 40.98
CA ASP A 732 -27.66 26.73 40.55
C ASP A 732 -29.07 26.83 41.15
N LYS A 733 -29.85 25.80 40.98
CA LYS A 733 -31.22 25.74 41.44
C LYS A 733 -31.52 24.37 42.02
N ALA A 734 -32.34 24.34 43.07
CA ALA A 734 -32.82 23.07 43.64
C ALA A 734 -34.17 23.26 44.28
N ILE A 735 -34.96 22.26 44.20
CA ILE A 735 -36.24 22.16 44.94
C ILE A 735 -36.45 20.75 45.48
N TRP A 736 -36.80 20.66 46.73
CA TRP A 736 -37.23 19.42 47.35
C TRP A 736 -38.64 19.59 47.84
N THR A 737 -39.50 18.64 47.52
CA THR A 737 -40.90 18.65 47.96
C THR A 737 -41.22 17.30 48.59
N THR A 738 -41.81 17.34 49.79
CA THR A 738 -42.34 16.18 50.48
C THR A 738 -43.86 16.05 50.23
N ASP A 739 -44.37 14.84 50.35
CA ASP A 739 -45.79 14.52 50.12
C ASP A 739 -46.32 14.89 48.74
N SER A 740 -45.46 14.83 47.73
CA SER A 740 -45.79 15.07 46.34
C SER A 740 -45.66 13.78 45.53
N ARG A 741 -46.52 13.55 44.55
CA ARG A 741 -46.46 12.40 43.62
C ARG A 741 -45.74 12.71 42.28
N SER A 742 -45.39 13.96 42.08
CA SER A 742 -44.73 14.38 40.85
C SER A 742 -43.50 15.21 41.16
N THR A 743 -42.56 15.21 40.22
CA THR A 743 -41.34 16.05 40.28
C THR A 743 -41.73 17.52 40.16
N PRO A 744 -41.38 18.38 41.14
CA PRO A 744 -41.68 19.79 41.03
C PRO A 744 -40.81 20.50 39.96
N PRO A 745 -41.31 21.58 39.35
CA PRO A 745 -40.53 22.36 38.45
C PRO A 745 -39.40 23.11 39.22
N LEU A 746 -38.30 23.37 38.52
CA LEU A 746 -37.17 24.13 39.08
C LEU A 746 -37.60 25.55 39.46
N PRO A 747 -36.99 26.17 40.51
CA PRO A 747 -37.17 27.56 40.81
C PRO A 747 -36.81 28.46 39.62
N GLN A 748 -37.54 29.57 39.48
CA GLN A 748 -37.26 30.51 38.41
C GLN A 748 -35.93 31.25 38.58
N GLN A 749 -35.55 31.48 39.83
CA GLN A 749 -34.28 32.15 40.16
C GLN A 749 -33.31 31.20 40.84
N SER A 750 -32.01 31.52 40.77
CA SER A 750 -31.00 30.75 41.45
C SER A 750 -31.30 30.68 42.96
N GLY A 751 -31.31 29.48 43.50
CA GLY A 751 -31.61 29.27 44.90
C GLY A 751 -32.09 27.85 45.19
N ILE A 752 -32.23 27.56 46.47
CA ILE A 752 -32.72 26.27 46.98
C ILE A 752 -34.09 26.49 47.61
N GLU A 753 -35.08 25.71 47.13
CA GLU A 753 -36.42 25.67 47.74
C GLU A 753 -36.62 24.32 48.44
N LEU A 754 -37.03 24.37 49.72
CA LEU A 754 -37.32 23.19 50.52
C LEU A 754 -38.78 23.26 50.97
N ASN A 755 -39.58 22.38 50.44
CA ASN A 755 -40.98 22.19 50.87
C ASN A 755 -41.01 20.99 51.81
N LEU A 756 -40.99 21.23 53.10
CA LEU A 756 -40.73 20.19 54.06
C LEU A 756 -42.02 19.79 54.80
N PRO A 757 -42.08 18.58 55.33
CA PRO A 757 -43.23 18.16 56.23
C PRO A 757 -43.08 18.87 57.54
N PRO A 758 -44.08 18.65 58.47
CA PRO A 758 -43.91 19.11 59.84
C PRO A 758 -42.57 18.65 60.43
N MET A 759 -41.81 19.59 61.05
CA MET A 759 -40.44 19.32 61.46
C MET A 759 -40.20 19.80 62.90
N ASP A 760 -39.24 19.19 63.60
CA ASP A 760 -38.63 19.68 64.80
C ASP A 760 -37.37 20.50 64.45
N GLY A 761 -37.51 21.83 64.58
CA GLY A 761 -36.37 22.75 64.21
C GLY A 761 -35.27 22.73 65.24
N ALA A 762 -35.51 22.36 66.48
CA ALA A 762 -34.48 22.32 67.51
C ALA A 762 -33.47 21.22 67.25
N GLU A 763 -33.89 20.08 66.83
CA GLU A 763 -32.97 18.97 66.47
C GLU A 763 -32.11 19.33 65.25
N TRP A 764 -32.68 19.94 64.24
CA TRP A 764 -31.97 20.38 63.05
C TRP A 764 -31.00 21.53 63.38
N LEU A 765 -31.44 22.48 64.22
CA LEU A 765 -30.58 23.57 64.60
C LEU A 765 -29.35 23.08 65.39
N ALA A 766 -29.54 22.10 66.25
CA ALA A 766 -28.46 21.47 66.99
C ALA A 766 -27.46 20.76 66.07
N LEU A 767 -27.95 20.12 65.06
CA LEU A 767 -27.11 19.46 64.02
C LEU A 767 -26.32 20.50 63.22
N PHE A 768 -26.92 21.59 62.78
CA PHE A 768 -26.27 22.68 62.11
C PHE A 768 -25.20 23.35 62.97
N GLN A 769 -25.45 23.54 64.22
CA GLN A 769 -24.47 24.12 65.15
C GLN A 769 -23.22 23.23 65.31
N LYS A 770 -23.38 21.89 65.26
CA LYS A 770 -22.25 20.96 65.28
C LYS A 770 -21.48 21.01 63.98
N GLY A 771 -22.12 21.39 62.85
CA GLY A 771 -21.50 21.53 61.58
C GLY A 771 -20.80 22.86 61.32
N VAL A 772 -21.13 23.89 62.02
CA VAL A 772 -20.56 25.21 61.91
C VAL A 772 -19.14 25.20 62.48
N GLY A 773 -18.11 25.36 61.66
CA GLY A 773 -16.71 25.32 62.06
C GLY A 773 -15.91 24.16 61.50
N GLN A 774 -16.54 23.24 60.78
CA GLN A 774 -15.84 22.29 60.00
C GLN A 774 -15.73 22.81 58.56
N ASN A 775 -14.48 22.87 58.06
CA ASN A 775 -14.25 23.21 56.66
C ASN A 775 -14.94 22.20 55.78
N VAL A 776 -16.09 22.59 55.20
CA VAL A 776 -16.70 21.87 54.11
C VAL A 776 -15.72 21.89 52.96
N ASP A 777 -15.34 20.74 52.48
CA ASP A 777 -14.49 20.64 51.30
C ASP A 777 -15.08 21.53 50.20
N GLU A 778 -14.29 22.50 49.70
CA GLU A 778 -14.74 23.50 48.73
C GLU A 778 -15.01 22.92 47.32
N SER A 779 -15.25 21.62 47.19
CA SER A 779 -15.48 20.95 45.93
C SER A 779 -16.77 21.34 45.23
N ALA A 780 -17.74 21.87 45.94
CA ALA A 780 -19.01 22.31 45.36
C ALA A 780 -19.45 23.65 45.95
N GLN A 781 -19.98 24.52 45.10
CA GLN A 781 -20.58 25.79 45.53
C GLN A 781 -22.08 25.65 45.57
N PHE A 782 -22.67 26.23 46.61
CA PHE A 782 -24.13 26.20 46.81
C PHE A 782 -24.70 27.64 46.70
N PRO A 783 -25.93 27.78 46.18
CA PRO A 783 -26.58 29.08 46.14
C PRO A 783 -26.83 29.56 47.57
N GLN A 784 -26.69 30.85 47.77
CA GLN A 784 -26.87 31.45 49.08
C GLN A 784 -28.34 31.79 49.37
N THR A 785 -29.22 31.80 48.36
CA THR A 785 -30.64 32.00 48.55
C THR A 785 -31.33 30.70 48.87
N ILE A 786 -31.89 30.57 50.02
CA ILE A 786 -32.57 29.35 50.48
C ILE A 786 -33.96 29.74 50.91
N THR A 787 -34.96 29.03 50.40
CA THR A 787 -36.37 29.17 50.78
C THR A 787 -36.86 27.88 51.42
N VAL A 788 -37.33 27.97 52.59
CA VAL A 788 -37.91 26.84 53.33
C VAL A 788 -39.37 27.09 53.60
N ARG A 789 -40.22 26.16 53.23
CA ARG A 789 -41.67 26.15 53.53
C ARG A 789 -42.04 24.90 54.31
N THR A 790 -42.73 25.07 55.36
CA THR A 790 -43.20 23.94 56.16
C THR A 790 -44.57 24.26 56.73
N PRO A 791 -45.50 23.29 56.76
CA PRO A 791 -46.83 23.49 57.42
C PRO A 791 -46.68 23.67 58.89
N SER A 792 -45.60 23.15 59.53
CA SER A 792 -45.44 23.19 60.98
C SER A 792 -43.94 23.04 61.34
N LEU A 793 -43.41 23.95 62.10
CA LEU A 793 -42.06 23.86 62.63
C LEU A 793 -42.15 23.98 64.18
N MET A 794 -41.65 23.01 64.91
CA MET A 794 -41.42 23.08 66.32
C MET A 794 -40.09 23.70 66.66
N LEU A 795 -40.06 24.87 67.14
CA LEU A 795 -38.88 25.58 67.60
C LEU A 795 -39.21 26.48 68.74
N GLY A 796 -38.34 26.51 69.72
CA GLY A 796 -38.56 27.38 70.97
C GLY A 796 -39.77 26.98 71.79
N GLY A 797 -40.18 25.74 71.73
CA GLY A 797 -41.34 25.21 72.46
C GLY A 797 -42.67 25.56 71.86
N GLN A 798 -42.69 26.12 70.67
CA GLN A 798 -43.87 26.53 69.96
C GLN A 798 -43.92 25.92 68.58
N GLN A 799 -45.16 25.57 68.17
CA GLN A 799 -45.42 25.18 66.82
C GLN A 799 -45.62 26.47 65.93
N TRP A 800 -44.81 26.63 64.97
CA TRP A 800 -44.96 27.69 63.98
C TRP A 800 -45.66 27.13 62.75
N ASN A 801 -46.82 27.66 62.38
CA ASN A 801 -47.69 27.11 61.35
C ASN A 801 -47.55 27.89 60.04
N ASN A 802 -47.61 27.17 58.90
CA ASN A 802 -47.52 27.76 57.56
C ASN A 802 -46.35 28.68 57.41
N LEU A 803 -45.17 28.23 57.83
CA LEU A 803 -43.97 29.02 57.87
C LEU A 803 -43.24 28.99 56.52
N SER A 804 -42.88 30.19 56.05
CA SER A 804 -42.03 30.37 54.90
C SER A 804 -40.83 31.20 55.34
N ILE A 805 -39.61 30.66 55.15
CA ILE A 805 -38.35 31.33 55.50
C ILE A 805 -37.55 31.49 54.25
N VAL A 806 -37.09 32.71 53.94
CA VAL A 806 -36.23 33.02 52.80
C VAL A 806 -34.94 33.63 53.31
N SER A 807 -33.80 32.98 53.04
CA SER A 807 -32.49 33.48 53.36
C SER A 807 -31.82 33.94 52.04
N GLN A 808 -31.37 35.20 52.02
CA GLN A 808 -30.74 35.78 50.84
C GLN A 808 -29.35 36.40 51.24
N PRO A 809 -28.35 36.32 50.38
CA PRO A 809 -27.10 37.00 50.62
C PRO A 809 -27.26 38.53 50.52
N THR A 810 -26.54 39.27 51.36
CA THR A 810 -26.40 40.72 51.27
C THR A 810 -24.91 41.04 51.07
N ALA A 811 -24.60 42.32 50.84
CA ALA A 811 -23.18 42.76 50.63
C ALA A 811 -22.27 42.47 51.84
N ASN A 812 -22.85 42.46 53.06
CA ASN A 812 -22.09 42.33 54.32
C ASN A 812 -22.60 41.17 55.18
N GLY A 813 -23.38 40.23 54.66
CA GLY A 813 -23.91 39.13 55.45
C GLY A 813 -25.08 38.49 54.73
N SER A 814 -26.17 38.15 55.47
CA SER A 814 -27.36 37.57 54.92
C SER A 814 -28.62 38.18 55.53
N LYS A 815 -29.71 38.11 54.73
CA LYS A 815 -31.03 38.56 55.15
C LYS A 815 -31.96 37.39 55.19
N VAL A 816 -32.65 37.20 56.32
CA VAL A 816 -33.64 36.12 56.49
C VAL A 816 -35.00 36.76 56.69
N GLU A 817 -35.93 36.38 55.82
CA GLU A 817 -37.33 36.79 55.96
C GLU A 817 -38.18 35.59 56.43
N ALA A 818 -38.93 35.77 57.47
CA ALA A 818 -39.85 34.73 57.94
C ALA A 818 -41.27 35.23 57.81
N GLN A 819 -42.15 34.41 57.22
CA GLN A 819 -43.56 34.66 57.09
C GLN A 819 -44.35 33.39 57.52
N GLY A 820 -45.22 33.59 58.40
CA GLY A 820 -46.06 32.52 58.88
C GLY A 820 -47.30 33.00 59.64
N ARG A 821 -48.00 32.10 60.21
CA ARG A 821 -49.19 32.43 61.00
C ARG A 821 -48.79 33.25 62.24
N GLU A 822 -47.67 32.89 62.90
CA GLU A 822 -47.26 33.43 64.20
C GLU A 822 -46.09 34.44 64.06
N ILE A 823 -45.46 34.55 62.89
CA ILE A 823 -44.36 35.44 62.67
C ILE A 823 -44.41 36.08 61.29
N ASN A 824 -44.09 37.34 61.25
CA ASN A 824 -43.74 38.02 60.04
C ASN A 824 -42.58 39.03 60.33
N GLY A 825 -41.41 38.77 59.84
CA GLY A 825 -40.29 39.59 60.14
C GLY A 825 -39.07 39.34 59.27
N THR A 826 -38.10 40.24 59.42
CA THR A 826 -36.82 40.17 58.67
C THR A 826 -35.67 40.24 59.63
N LEU A 827 -34.73 39.32 59.55
CA LEU A 827 -33.49 39.36 60.32
C LEU A 827 -32.33 39.69 59.32
N THR A 828 -31.61 40.74 59.58
CA THR A 828 -30.41 41.07 58.77
C THR A 828 -29.20 40.72 59.62
N MET A 829 -28.45 39.71 59.16
CA MET A 829 -27.20 39.27 59.79
C MET A 829 -26.05 39.95 59.08
N ARG A 830 -25.22 40.66 59.86
CA ARG A 830 -24.05 41.36 59.34
C ARG A 830 -22.78 40.76 59.93
N ASP A 831 -21.76 40.64 59.08
CA ASP A 831 -20.45 40.22 59.51
C ASP A 831 -19.82 41.33 60.40
N ASN A 832 -19.42 40.97 61.63
CA ASN A 832 -18.76 41.87 62.63
C ASN A 832 -19.60 43.08 63.00
N ALA A 833 -20.90 43.00 62.89
CA ALA A 833 -21.81 44.06 63.29
C ALA A 833 -23.00 43.46 64.07
N PRO A 834 -23.72 44.20 64.86
CA PRO A 834 -24.95 43.72 65.50
C PRO A 834 -26.00 43.30 64.46
N TRP A 835 -26.67 42.20 64.67
CA TRP A 835 -27.75 41.77 63.82
C TRP A 835 -28.99 42.65 63.99
N GLN A 836 -29.74 42.90 63.00
CA GLN A 836 -30.95 43.70 63.04
C GLN A 836 -32.15 42.82 62.73
N ALA A 837 -33.13 42.80 63.60
CA ALA A 837 -34.38 42.14 63.39
C ALA A 837 -35.50 43.20 63.32
N ALA A 838 -36.23 43.19 62.23
CA ALA A 838 -37.42 43.99 62.01
C ALA A 838 -38.62 43.08 61.88
N ILE A 839 -39.44 43.02 62.90
CA ILE A 839 -40.58 42.10 62.98
C ILE A 839 -41.87 42.87 62.88
N ARG A 840 -42.74 42.50 62.01
CA ARG A 840 -43.99 43.10 61.74
C ARG A 840 -45.04 42.58 62.80
N TYR A 841 -45.06 41.28 63.06
CA TYR A 841 -45.77 40.66 64.08
C TYR A 841 -45.08 39.38 64.57
N LEU A 842 -45.21 39.09 65.86
CA LEU A 842 -44.75 37.89 66.49
C LEU A 842 -45.71 37.41 67.56
N TYR A 843 -46.19 36.18 67.43
CA TYR A 843 -47.02 35.51 68.40
C TYR A 843 -46.25 34.35 68.98
N TYR A 844 -45.58 34.55 70.08
CA TYR A 844 -44.82 33.54 70.81
C TYR A 844 -45.53 33.10 72.09
N ASN A 845 -46.11 31.89 72.12
CA ASN A 845 -46.76 31.36 73.25
C ASN A 845 -46.51 29.86 73.45
N PRO A 846 -45.37 29.46 73.94
CA PRO A 846 -45.00 28.06 74.11
C PRO A 846 -45.83 27.34 75.16
N ALA A 847 -46.44 28.07 76.14
CA ALA A 847 -47.24 27.42 77.15
C ALA A 847 -48.52 26.73 76.66
N SER A 848 -49.03 27.17 75.47
CA SER A 848 -50.21 26.52 74.84
C SER A 848 -49.95 25.23 74.17
N ALA A 849 -48.74 24.99 73.73
CA ALA A 849 -48.25 23.81 72.97
C ALA A 849 -47.87 22.64 73.89
N SER A 850 -47.56 22.92 75.18
CA SER A 850 -47.01 21.91 76.05
C SER A 850 -48.10 21.13 76.81
N GLY A 851 -49.30 20.95 76.36
CA GLY A 851 -50.25 20.14 77.06
C GLY A 851 -50.02 19.94 78.50
N LYS A 852 -51.00 19.60 79.12
CA LYS A 852 -51.15 19.40 80.52
C LYS A 852 -49.95 18.92 81.32
N ASN A 853 -49.56 19.64 82.44
CA ASN A 853 -48.63 19.24 83.44
C ASN A 853 -47.15 19.58 83.19
N SER A 854 -46.87 20.63 82.48
CA SER A 854 -45.55 21.17 82.48
C SER A 854 -45.41 22.01 83.74
N PRO A 855 -44.46 21.75 84.61
CA PRO A 855 -44.10 22.70 85.67
C PRO A 855 -43.72 24.03 85.08
N ALA A 856 -44.32 25.10 85.49
CA ALA A 856 -44.05 26.45 84.95
C ALA A 856 -42.64 27.00 85.24
N GLU A 857 -41.63 26.18 85.26
CA GLU A 857 -40.41 26.57 85.88
C GLU A 857 -39.29 26.90 84.94
N THR A 858 -39.49 26.67 83.69
CA THR A 858 -38.36 26.90 82.83
C THR A 858 -38.78 27.61 81.52
N SER A 859 -37.99 28.57 81.17
CA SER A 859 -38.15 29.25 79.87
C SER A 859 -38.36 28.20 78.75
N PRO A 860 -39.36 28.32 77.86
CA PRO A 860 -39.53 27.44 76.75
C PRO A 860 -38.29 27.32 75.90
N LEU A 861 -37.50 28.32 75.93
CA LEU A 861 -36.19 28.29 75.18
C LEU A 861 -35.19 27.32 75.81
N SER A 862 -35.38 26.94 77.11
CA SER A 862 -34.42 26.08 77.82
C SER A 862 -34.81 24.61 77.80
N LYS A 863 -36.15 24.26 77.64
CA LYS A 863 -36.61 22.89 77.77
C LYS A 863 -36.81 22.13 76.47
N THR A 864 -37.32 22.78 75.43
CA THR A 864 -37.73 22.08 74.20
C THR A 864 -36.89 22.54 72.99
N SER A 865 -36.29 23.66 73.03
CA SER A 865 -35.49 24.10 71.87
C SER A 865 -34.02 23.85 72.00
N ARG A 866 -33.43 23.76 73.18
CA ARG A 866 -32.02 23.61 73.47
C ARG A 866 -31.12 24.38 72.51
N VAL A 867 -31.56 25.58 72.10
CA VAL A 867 -30.79 26.42 71.21
C VAL A 867 -29.73 27.14 72.02
N ASP A 868 -28.48 27.00 71.65
CA ASP A 868 -27.35 27.69 72.24
C ASP A 868 -27.11 29.03 71.54
N PHE A 869 -27.38 30.14 72.22
CA PHE A 869 -27.20 31.46 71.67
C PHE A 869 -25.85 32.09 72.08
N SER A 870 -24.99 31.37 72.81
CA SER A 870 -23.75 31.94 73.40
C SER A 870 -22.74 32.39 72.32
N GLY A 871 -22.85 31.92 71.12
CA GLY A 871 -21.94 32.34 70.01
C GLY A 871 -22.51 33.40 69.07
N TRP A 872 -23.73 33.88 69.39
CA TRP A 872 -24.43 34.81 68.50
C TRP A 872 -24.02 36.24 68.78
N PRO A 873 -23.89 37.13 67.76
CA PRO A 873 -23.61 38.55 67.97
C PRO A 873 -24.81 39.27 68.60
N ASP A 874 -24.58 40.49 69.04
CA ASP A 874 -25.62 41.35 69.62
C ASP A 874 -26.77 41.49 68.57
N LEU A 875 -27.99 41.55 69.09
CA LEU A 875 -29.18 41.66 68.28
C LEU A 875 -29.84 43.01 68.53
N GLN A 876 -30.12 43.75 67.49
CA GLN A 876 -30.95 44.93 67.50
C GLN A 876 -32.36 44.51 67.04
N LEU A 877 -33.32 44.56 67.90
CA LEU A 877 -34.69 44.11 67.67
C LEU A 877 -35.67 45.29 67.55
N ARG A 878 -36.43 45.28 66.43
CA ARG A 878 -37.58 46.15 66.27
C ARG A 878 -38.79 45.26 65.90
N CYS A 879 -39.78 45.26 66.75
CA CYS A 879 -41.00 44.53 66.62
C CYS A 879 -42.25 45.47 66.65
N ALA A 880 -43.03 45.48 65.61
CA ALA A 880 -44.15 46.36 65.48
C ALA A 880 -45.34 45.85 66.30
N GLU A 881 -45.54 44.52 66.35
CA GLU A 881 -46.62 43.87 67.14
C GLU A 881 -46.11 42.57 67.69
N CYS A 882 -45.74 42.55 68.95
CA CYS A 882 -45.23 41.39 69.66
C CYS A 882 -46.22 40.83 70.68
N TRP A 883 -46.53 39.56 70.62
CA TRP A 883 -47.24 38.79 71.60
C TRP A 883 -46.29 37.73 72.14
N LEU A 884 -46.01 37.81 73.43
CA LEU A 884 -45.11 36.92 74.16
C LEU A 884 -45.85 36.30 75.33
N TRP A 885 -45.83 34.97 75.44
CA TRP A 885 -46.52 34.21 76.53
C TRP A 885 -48.02 34.56 76.70
N GLY A 886 -48.70 34.79 75.54
CA GLY A 886 -50.12 35.12 75.57
C GLY A 886 -50.47 36.56 75.92
N GLN A 887 -49.45 37.43 76.16
CA GLN A 887 -49.64 38.86 76.46
C GLN A 887 -49.20 39.73 75.32
N LYS A 888 -49.97 40.76 75.06
CA LYS A 888 -49.61 41.77 74.05
C LYS A 888 -48.67 42.79 74.62
N TYR A 889 -47.48 42.85 74.06
CA TYR A 889 -46.47 43.87 74.44
C TYR A 889 -46.47 45.04 73.44
N GLY A 890 -47.22 44.98 72.41
CA GLY A 890 -47.24 46.03 71.37
C GLY A 890 -45.95 46.14 70.65
N ARG A 891 -45.47 47.36 70.50
CA ARG A 891 -44.18 47.65 69.82
C ARG A 891 -43.03 47.47 70.76
N ILE A 892 -41.95 46.75 70.31
CA ILE A 892 -40.71 46.56 71.05
C ILE A 892 -39.57 47.06 70.18
N ASP A 893 -38.76 47.94 70.77
CA ASP A 893 -37.53 48.43 70.18
C ASP A 893 -36.39 48.07 71.15
N GLY A 894 -35.38 47.26 70.70
CA GLY A 894 -34.31 46.84 71.57
C GLY A 894 -32.98 46.64 70.88
#